data_512279bd7f1a9acd5e81c4f1d1b6ef0b
#
_entry.id   512279bd7f1a9acd5e81c4f1d1b6ef0b
#
_cell.length_a   1.000
_cell.length_b   1.000
_cell.length_c   1.000
_cell.angle_alpha   90.00
_cell.angle_beta   90.00
_cell.angle_gamma   90.00
#
_symmetry.space_group_name_H-M   'P 1'
#
loop_
_entity.id
_entity.type
_entity.pdbx_description
1 polymer ?
#
loop_
_entity_poly.entity_id
_entity_poly.type
_entity_poly.pdbx_seq_one_letter_code
_entity_poly.pdbx_strand_id
1 'polypeptide(L)'
;MEVVDTSPLPGLGLTKDQIPAPVQTATDKDIAKTNAINLTDFMNRSLGSVYINDTQGNGFQPDVNYRGYTASPLLGTPQGLSVYMDGVRLNQPFGDVVSWDLIPKNAISSLAMMPGSNPLFGRNTLGGALSLQTKDGKRNAGTSVQGLGGDFGRYNFEFEHGGSNKQGLNWFASGNYFNEDGWRQNSQTNVRQIFGKVGWEGEKTDVKFTTAYADNEMYGNGLQEQRFLAKDYTSIYTKPDITDNRSLFLNLEGTHELNDNIVLSGNSYYRNIRTQTYNGDINEGALDQSVYALSAADRAALTSAGIAFPTAAMNSANTSFPYLRCVAQALQQDEPGEKCNGLINRTSTSQENWGTSGQAVLNSKLFGNTNRFLFGGAYDQSIARFNQSTQLGYLNPDRSITGIAAYADGMTGGNVDGEPFDNRVSLKGDTLTWSFFTEDTLSIGEHLHITASGRYNYTSVSNQDQIHPNGGSDSLNGNHAFDRFNPAVGLTYNPIKALGFYAGYNEGSRAPTTIELGCANPDQPCKLPNSMAGDPPLKQVVTQTWETGFRGQAPGQIDWHVGYFHIENQDDILFVADNQAGFGYFKNFGKTQRQGMEVSLDRKVEQWSVGANYTYLDATFQSHEIVNGTGNSTNSAGSGLEGTIAINPGNKIPLTPAHMFKTYVDYQFTKDWGTNVNIMGFSDSYARGNENNAHQPDGRYYLGSGKVPGYVVVNYGLRYTPSYVRGLQVFGQVNNILDQHYYTGAQLGPTGFDGNGNFQARPFPANTASVQQATFYSPGAPRIFWLGLRYSF
;
A
#
# COMPACT_ATOMS: atom_id res chain seq x y z
N MET A 1 0.00 23.59 -23.20
CA MET A 1 -0.85 22.51 -22.68
C MET A 1 0.03 21.36 -22.29
N GLU A 2 -0.27 20.71 -21.16
CA GLU A 2 0.51 19.57 -20.68
C GLU A 2 0.06 18.31 -21.45
N VAL A 3 1.04 17.57 -21.96
CA VAL A 3 0.82 16.30 -22.68
C VAL A 3 1.05 15.15 -21.70
N VAL A 4 0.15 14.17 -21.72
CA VAL A 4 0.18 12.99 -20.86
C VAL A 4 0.08 11.74 -21.72
N ASP A 5 0.90 10.74 -21.43
CA ASP A 5 0.79 9.43 -22.06
C ASP A 5 -0.48 8.72 -21.59
N THR A 6 -1.26 8.18 -22.50
CA THR A 6 -2.53 7.48 -22.22
C THR A 6 -2.32 6.00 -21.93
N SER A 7 -1.11 5.48 -22.14
CA SER A 7 -0.68 4.12 -21.84
C SER A 7 0.58 4.16 -20.95
N PRO A 8 1.00 3.04 -20.33
CA PRO A 8 2.24 2.99 -19.56
C PRO A 8 3.51 3.28 -20.36
N LEU A 9 3.51 2.98 -21.66
CA LEU A 9 4.65 3.21 -22.55
C LEU A 9 4.68 4.65 -23.03
N PRO A 10 5.87 5.25 -23.22
CA PRO A 10 6.00 6.58 -23.81
C PRO A 10 5.50 6.58 -25.25
N GLY A 11 4.95 7.70 -25.69
CA GLY A 11 4.42 7.82 -27.05
C GLY A 11 4.03 9.27 -27.40
N LEU A 12 3.25 9.41 -28.46
CA LEU A 12 2.60 10.66 -28.78
C LEU A 12 1.39 10.80 -27.83
N GLY A 13 1.60 11.39 -26.67
CA GLY A 13 0.58 11.60 -25.66
C GLY A 13 -0.58 12.49 -26.16
N LEU A 14 -1.64 12.56 -25.37
CA LEU A 14 -2.74 13.51 -25.55
C LEU A 14 -2.58 14.70 -24.60
N THR A 15 -3.09 15.85 -24.97
CA THR A 15 -3.20 16.96 -24.04
C THR A 15 -4.28 16.68 -23.01
N LYS A 16 -4.15 17.18 -21.80
CA LYS A 16 -5.11 16.90 -20.70
C LYS A 16 -6.56 17.19 -21.09
N ASP A 17 -6.79 18.19 -21.92
CA ASP A 17 -8.11 18.56 -22.42
C ASP A 17 -8.71 17.56 -23.42
N GLN A 18 -7.90 16.70 -24.03
CA GLN A 18 -8.35 15.61 -24.90
C GLN A 18 -8.68 14.32 -24.15
N ILE A 19 -8.18 14.16 -22.90
CA ILE A 19 -8.39 12.94 -22.11
C ILE A 19 -9.75 13.01 -21.40
N PRO A 20 -10.65 12.03 -21.56
CA PRO A 20 -11.99 12.04 -20.95
C PRO A 20 -11.97 11.65 -19.45
N ALA A 21 -11.00 12.16 -18.69
CA ALA A 21 -10.80 11.90 -17.26
C ALA A 21 -10.02 13.04 -16.59
N PRO A 22 -10.18 13.25 -15.25
CA PRO A 22 -9.46 14.29 -14.51
C PRO A 22 -8.07 13.82 -14.10
N VAL A 23 -7.12 13.79 -15.02
CA VAL A 23 -5.74 13.37 -14.75
C VAL A 23 -5.01 14.38 -13.87
N GLN A 24 -4.43 13.93 -12.77
CA GLN A 24 -3.57 14.73 -11.90
C GLN A 24 -2.10 14.46 -12.22
N THR A 25 -1.30 15.51 -12.34
CA THR A 25 0.13 15.39 -12.66
C THR A 25 0.96 16.21 -11.68
N ALA A 26 2.20 15.79 -11.47
CA ALA A 26 3.20 16.56 -10.75
C ALA A 26 4.59 16.33 -11.35
N THR A 27 5.44 17.35 -11.27
CA THR A 27 6.84 17.31 -11.72
C THR A 27 7.79 17.09 -10.53
N ASP A 28 9.07 16.80 -10.83
CA ASP A 28 10.15 16.76 -9.84
C ASP A 28 10.25 18.06 -9.02
N LYS A 29 9.97 19.21 -9.64
CA LYS A 29 9.95 20.51 -8.96
C LYS A 29 8.78 20.62 -7.97
N ASP A 30 7.60 20.11 -8.33
CA ASP A 30 6.45 20.10 -7.43
C ASP A 30 6.73 19.17 -6.24
N ILE A 31 7.34 17.99 -6.46
CA ILE A 31 7.76 17.06 -5.41
C ILE A 31 8.81 17.72 -4.49
N ALA A 32 9.83 18.34 -5.05
CA ALA A 32 10.92 18.96 -4.29
C ALA A 32 10.44 20.11 -3.39
N LYS A 33 9.47 20.92 -3.84
CA LYS A 33 8.93 22.06 -3.08
C LYS A 33 8.25 21.64 -1.76
N THR A 34 7.72 20.44 -1.68
CA THR A 34 7.01 19.95 -0.47
C THR A 34 7.97 19.49 0.62
N ASN A 35 9.26 19.32 0.32
CA ASN A 35 10.25 18.70 1.21
C ASN A 35 9.77 17.35 1.78
N ALA A 36 8.93 16.62 1.04
CA ALA A 36 8.42 15.31 1.43
C ALA A 36 9.56 14.29 1.55
N ILE A 37 9.51 13.44 2.57
CA ILE A 37 10.56 12.44 2.82
C ILE A 37 10.54 11.36 1.74
N ASN A 38 9.37 10.91 1.35
CA ASN A 38 9.16 9.89 0.32
C ASN A 38 8.03 10.27 -0.65
N LEU A 39 7.80 9.43 -1.66
CA LEU A 39 6.80 9.69 -2.69
C LEU A 39 5.36 9.65 -2.15
N THR A 40 5.08 8.74 -1.22
CA THR A 40 3.74 8.58 -0.64
C THR A 40 3.33 9.77 0.23
N ASP A 41 4.27 10.34 0.97
CA ASP A 41 4.08 11.59 1.71
C ASP A 41 3.72 12.77 0.77
N PHE A 42 4.44 12.89 -0.37
CA PHE A 42 4.09 13.87 -1.39
C PHE A 42 2.67 13.65 -1.93
N MET A 43 2.32 12.43 -2.31
CA MET A 43 0.99 12.13 -2.87
C MET A 43 -0.12 12.41 -1.87
N ASN A 44 0.09 12.04 -0.60
CA ASN A 44 -0.89 12.30 0.46
C ASN A 44 -1.12 13.80 0.67
N ARG A 45 -0.09 14.64 0.56
CA ARG A 45 -0.19 16.09 0.74
C ARG A 45 -0.77 16.83 -0.44
N SER A 46 -0.54 16.33 -1.67
CA SER A 46 -0.69 17.13 -2.89
C SER A 46 -1.76 16.63 -3.84
N LEU A 47 -2.04 15.31 -3.89
CA LEU A 47 -3.02 14.77 -4.83
C LEU A 47 -4.42 14.71 -4.23
N GLY A 48 -5.43 15.13 -4.99
CA GLY A 48 -6.83 14.99 -4.63
C GLY A 48 -7.24 13.51 -4.55
N SER A 49 -8.19 13.17 -3.68
CA SER A 49 -8.72 11.80 -3.46
C SER A 49 -7.71 10.76 -2.99
N VAL A 50 -6.43 11.12 -2.80
CA VAL A 50 -5.42 10.25 -2.20
C VAL A 50 -5.45 10.40 -0.68
N TYR A 51 -5.36 9.30 0.05
CA TYR A 51 -5.18 9.29 1.51
C TYR A 51 -4.37 8.07 1.93
N ILE A 52 -3.80 8.13 3.12
CA ILE A 52 -2.92 7.08 3.65
C ILE A 52 -3.55 6.47 4.91
N ASN A 53 -3.52 5.13 4.97
CA ASN A 53 -3.66 4.39 6.21
C ASN A 53 -2.28 3.79 6.53
N ASP A 54 -1.72 4.13 7.70
CA ASP A 54 -0.39 3.66 8.10
C ASP A 54 -0.52 2.46 9.04
N THR A 55 -1.07 1.36 8.51
CA THR A 55 -1.38 0.15 9.30
C THR A 55 -0.13 -0.59 9.79
N GLN A 56 1.00 -0.45 9.07
CA GLN A 56 2.30 -0.99 9.51
C GLN A 56 2.99 -0.12 10.56
N GLY A 57 2.63 1.16 10.66
CA GLY A 57 3.30 2.10 11.56
C GLY A 57 4.71 2.51 11.09
N ASN A 58 5.00 2.41 9.79
CA ASN A 58 6.25 2.85 9.16
C ASN A 58 5.96 3.71 7.93
N GLY A 59 6.50 4.92 7.89
CA GLY A 59 6.22 5.89 6.82
C GLY A 59 6.69 5.47 5.41
N PHE A 60 7.49 4.42 5.26
CA PHE A 60 7.88 3.84 3.97
C PHE A 60 7.02 2.64 3.54
N GLN A 61 6.09 2.19 4.40
CA GLN A 61 5.20 1.05 4.16
C GLN A 61 3.70 1.41 4.30
N PRO A 62 3.23 2.59 3.85
CA PRO A 62 1.83 2.95 4.01
C PRO A 62 0.93 2.25 2.99
N ASP A 63 -0.33 2.11 3.34
CA ASP A 63 -1.40 1.84 2.40
C ASP A 63 -1.77 3.15 1.70
N VAL A 64 -1.48 3.27 0.41
CA VAL A 64 -1.88 4.42 -0.40
C VAL A 64 -3.24 4.14 -1.00
N ASN A 65 -4.19 4.99 -0.71
CA ASN A 65 -5.56 4.85 -1.20
C ASN A 65 -5.91 5.99 -2.17
N TYR A 66 -6.66 5.65 -3.21
CA TYR A 66 -7.24 6.59 -4.16
C TYR A 66 -8.67 6.19 -4.48
N ARG A 67 -9.64 7.07 -4.22
CA ARG A 67 -11.08 6.79 -4.41
C ARG A 67 -11.57 5.50 -3.73
N GLY A 68 -10.95 5.12 -2.57
CA GLY A 68 -11.30 3.89 -1.85
C GLY A 68 -10.69 2.60 -2.42
N TYR A 69 -9.76 2.70 -3.36
CA TYR A 69 -8.92 1.60 -3.83
C TYR A 69 -7.50 1.75 -3.30
N THR A 70 -6.85 0.63 -3.03
CA THR A 70 -5.58 0.59 -2.30
C THR A 70 -4.43 0.08 -3.18
N ALA A 71 -3.24 0.64 -2.98
CA ALA A 71 -1.95 0.06 -3.30
C ALA A 71 -1.13 -0.05 -2.00
N SER A 72 -1.01 -1.25 -1.49
CA SER A 72 -0.41 -1.56 -0.19
C SER A 72 0.81 -2.46 -0.34
N PRO A 73 1.83 -2.34 0.53
CA PRO A 73 2.91 -3.33 0.64
C PRO A 73 2.47 -4.61 1.37
N LEU A 74 1.31 -4.59 2.03
CA LEU A 74 0.80 -5.69 2.84
C LEU A 74 0.09 -6.76 2.00
N LEU A 75 0.51 -8.00 2.17
CA LEU A 75 -0.26 -9.17 1.73
C LEU A 75 -1.60 -9.21 2.47
N GLY A 76 -2.66 -9.63 1.77
CA GLY A 76 -4.01 -9.72 2.35
C GLY A 76 -4.83 -8.41 2.28
N THR A 77 -4.22 -7.28 1.94
CA THR A 77 -4.97 -6.05 1.67
C THR A 77 -5.53 -6.09 0.24
N PRO A 78 -6.84 -5.88 0.03
CA PRO A 78 -7.43 -5.82 -1.31
C PRO A 78 -6.77 -4.72 -2.15
N GLN A 79 -6.12 -5.11 -3.24
CA GLN A 79 -5.41 -4.19 -4.14
C GLN A 79 -6.33 -3.74 -5.28
N GLY A 80 -6.23 -2.49 -5.73
CA GLY A 80 -7.06 -1.96 -6.81
C GLY A 80 -6.45 -0.81 -7.59
N LEU A 81 -5.18 -0.47 -7.29
CA LEU A 81 -4.42 0.55 -8.02
C LEU A 81 -3.22 -0.08 -8.71
N SER A 82 -3.00 0.27 -9.97
CA SER A 82 -1.80 -0.09 -10.71
C SER A 82 -0.73 1.00 -10.58
N VAL A 83 0.51 0.61 -10.36
CA VAL A 83 1.66 1.52 -10.27
C VAL A 83 2.68 1.14 -11.33
N TYR A 84 3.12 2.11 -12.11
CA TYR A 84 4.10 1.95 -13.18
C TYR A 84 5.30 2.88 -12.98
N MET A 85 6.47 2.42 -13.40
CA MET A 85 7.69 3.23 -13.50
C MET A 85 8.36 2.94 -14.86
N ASP A 86 8.50 3.97 -15.69
CA ASP A 86 9.05 3.87 -17.05
C ASP A 86 8.41 2.72 -17.86
N GLY A 87 7.08 2.62 -17.84
CA GLY A 87 6.31 1.59 -18.54
C GLY A 87 6.25 0.21 -17.89
N VAL A 88 7.01 -0.04 -16.82
CA VAL A 88 7.04 -1.31 -16.09
C VAL A 88 6.09 -1.27 -14.90
N ARG A 89 5.24 -2.29 -14.78
CA ARG A 89 4.32 -2.42 -13.65
C ARG A 89 5.08 -2.80 -12.37
N LEU A 90 4.89 -2.03 -11.30
CA LEU A 90 5.58 -2.24 -10.02
C LEU A 90 4.81 -3.15 -9.05
N ASN A 91 3.50 -3.34 -9.22
CA ASN A 91 2.76 -4.30 -8.41
C ASN A 91 3.38 -5.71 -8.53
N GLN A 92 3.57 -6.36 -7.40
CA GLN A 92 4.25 -7.66 -7.31
C GLN A 92 3.24 -8.80 -7.52
N PRO A 93 3.43 -9.69 -8.51
CA PRO A 93 2.43 -10.68 -8.91
C PRO A 93 1.99 -11.66 -7.83
N PHE A 94 2.81 -11.90 -6.81
CA PHE A 94 2.47 -12.82 -5.72
C PHE A 94 1.20 -12.41 -4.96
N GLY A 95 1.04 -11.14 -4.62
CA GLY A 95 -0.12 -10.60 -3.91
C GLY A 95 -0.58 -9.24 -4.45
N ASP A 96 -0.08 -8.86 -5.62
CA ASP A 96 -0.33 -7.57 -6.29
C ASP A 96 0.07 -6.32 -5.46
N VAL A 97 0.90 -6.52 -4.44
CA VAL A 97 1.36 -5.50 -3.50
C VAL A 97 2.33 -4.50 -4.14
N VAL A 98 2.42 -3.31 -3.56
CA VAL A 98 3.36 -2.25 -3.97
C VAL A 98 4.26 -1.89 -2.80
N SER A 99 5.54 -2.23 -2.88
CA SER A 99 6.55 -1.83 -1.90
C SER A 99 7.05 -0.43 -2.24
N TRP A 100 6.53 0.58 -1.57
CA TRP A 100 6.82 2.00 -1.82
C TRP A 100 8.26 2.37 -1.50
N ASP A 101 8.87 1.70 -0.54
CA ASP A 101 10.27 1.83 -0.14
C ASP A 101 11.26 1.46 -1.26
N LEU A 102 10.83 0.71 -2.27
CA LEU A 102 11.66 0.32 -3.42
C LEU A 102 11.67 1.37 -4.54
N ILE A 103 10.88 2.44 -4.43
CA ILE A 103 10.76 3.50 -5.45
C ILE A 103 11.65 4.69 -5.05
N PRO A 104 12.74 5.00 -5.77
CA PRO A 104 13.63 6.10 -5.44
C PRO A 104 12.99 7.46 -5.80
N LYS A 105 12.47 8.18 -4.79
CA LYS A 105 11.80 9.49 -4.97
C LYS A 105 12.66 10.49 -5.77
N ASN A 106 13.96 10.56 -5.48
CA ASN A 106 14.88 11.50 -6.11
C ASN A 106 15.16 11.17 -7.59
N ALA A 107 14.83 9.96 -8.05
CA ALA A 107 14.92 9.60 -9.47
C ALA A 107 13.66 9.95 -10.27
N ILE A 108 12.55 10.36 -9.64
CA ILE A 108 11.28 10.63 -10.32
C ILE A 108 11.31 12.03 -10.94
N SER A 109 11.03 12.11 -12.24
CA SER A 109 10.89 13.37 -13.01
C SER A 109 9.46 13.88 -13.04
N SER A 110 8.50 12.96 -13.12
CA SER A 110 7.07 13.29 -13.13
C SER A 110 6.22 12.12 -12.71
N LEU A 111 5.03 12.41 -12.26
CA LEU A 111 3.99 11.43 -12.02
C LEU A 111 2.67 11.86 -12.65
N ALA A 112 1.86 10.88 -13.05
CA ALA A 112 0.49 11.08 -13.50
C ALA A 112 -0.42 10.07 -12.78
N MET A 113 -1.44 10.56 -12.09
CA MET A 113 -2.53 9.76 -11.52
C MET A 113 -3.69 9.75 -12.52
N MET A 114 -3.91 8.58 -13.13
CA MET A 114 -4.99 8.33 -14.07
C MET A 114 -6.16 7.72 -13.30
N PRO A 115 -7.31 8.38 -13.22
CA PRO A 115 -8.47 7.85 -12.51
C PRO A 115 -9.20 6.78 -13.31
N GLY A 116 -10.04 6.01 -12.61
CA GLY A 116 -10.94 5.02 -13.17
C GLY A 116 -10.26 3.75 -13.66
N SER A 117 -11.06 2.86 -14.22
CA SER A 117 -10.65 1.53 -14.67
C SER A 117 -10.04 1.56 -16.09
N ASN A 118 -9.10 2.47 -16.35
CA ASN A 118 -8.54 2.64 -17.70
C ASN A 118 -7.87 1.34 -18.20
N PRO A 119 -8.41 0.68 -19.25
CA PRO A 119 -7.94 -0.61 -19.71
C PRO A 119 -6.52 -0.58 -20.27
N LEU A 120 -6.02 0.56 -20.76
CA LEU A 120 -4.68 0.67 -21.33
C LEU A 120 -3.59 0.42 -20.28
N PHE A 121 -3.87 0.70 -18.99
CA PHE A 121 -2.97 0.40 -17.87
C PHE A 121 -3.04 -1.07 -17.40
N GLY A 122 -3.85 -1.89 -18.05
CA GLY A 122 -3.85 -3.34 -17.91
C GLY A 122 -4.55 -3.86 -16.67
N ARG A 123 -4.14 -5.06 -16.27
CA ARG A 123 -4.75 -5.80 -15.16
C ARG A 123 -4.68 -5.03 -13.84
N ASN A 124 -5.71 -5.25 -13.01
CA ASN A 124 -5.83 -4.67 -11.67
C ASN A 124 -5.83 -3.12 -11.62
N THR A 125 -6.24 -2.48 -12.70
CA THR A 125 -6.55 -1.06 -12.72
C THR A 125 -8.04 -0.90 -12.45
N LEU A 126 -8.45 -0.99 -11.17
CA LEU A 126 -9.85 -0.91 -10.78
C LEU A 126 -10.25 0.53 -10.45
N GLY A 127 -9.48 1.23 -9.61
CA GLY A 127 -9.75 2.59 -9.18
C GLY A 127 -8.88 3.64 -9.85
N GLY A 128 -7.74 3.25 -10.38
CA GLY A 128 -6.80 4.16 -11.04
C GLY A 128 -5.43 3.55 -11.29
N ALA A 129 -4.61 4.31 -12.01
CA ALA A 129 -3.22 3.98 -12.27
C ALA A 129 -2.30 5.16 -11.95
N LEU A 130 -1.19 4.89 -11.28
CA LEU A 130 -0.10 5.82 -11.05
C LEU A 130 1.03 5.52 -12.05
N SER A 131 1.34 6.45 -12.92
CA SER A 131 2.47 6.37 -13.86
C SER A 131 3.59 7.29 -13.41
N LEU A 132 4.77 6.72 -13.15
CA LEU A 132 5.98 7.41 -12.76
C LEU A 132 6.95 7.42 -13.94
N GLN A 133 7.50 8.60 -14.25
CA GLN A 133 8.60 8.74 -15.20
C GLN A 133 9.86 9.11 -14.44
N THR A 134 10.99 8.49 -14.77
CA THR A 134 12.26 8.79 -14.10
C THR A 134 13.06 9.85 -14.85
N LYS A 135 13.97 10.50 -14.12
CA LYS A 135 14.88 11.52 -14.63
C LYS A 135 15.84 10.96 -15.69
N ASP A 136 16.22 11.80 -16.65
CA ASP A 136 17.26 11.53 -17.65
C ASP A 136 18.34 12.61 -17.64
N GLY A 137 19.48 12.32 -18.24
CA GLY A 137 20.63 13.22 -18.23
C GLY A 137 20.50 14.46 -19.10
N LYS A 138 19.55 14.48 -20.04
CA LYS A 138 19.33 15.63 -20.93
C LYS A 138 18.48 16.71 -20.25
N ARG A 139 17.40 16.30 -19.60
CA ARG A 139 16.47 17.21 -18.93
C ARG A 139 16.92 17.59 -17.52
N ASN A 140 17.70 16.70 -16.88
CA ASN A 140 18.15 16.85 -15.50
C ASN A 140 19.71 16.92 -15.45
N ALA A 141 20.30 17.71 -16.35
CA ALA A 141 21.75 17.94 -16.38
C ALA A 141 22.21 18.76 -15.16
N GLY A 142 23.39 18.44 -14.64
CA GLY A 142 23.99 19.05 -13.45
C GLY A 142 24.18 18.05 -12.32
N THR A 143 24.75 18.54 -11.24
CA THR A 143 24.98 17.76 -10.01
C THR A 143 24.24 18.40 -8.86
N SER A 144 23.57 17.62 -8.03
CA SER A 144 22.92 18.09 -6.81
C SER A 144 23.25 17.15 -5.66
N VAL A 145 23.56 17.74 -4.51
CA VAL A 145 23.71 17.02 -3.25
C VAL A 145 22.78 17.64 -2.22
N GLN A 146 22.14 16.80 -1.42
CA GLN A 146 21.26 17.22 -0.34
C GLN A 146 21.58 16.44 0.92
N GLY A 147 21.66 17.15 2.04
CA GLY A 147 21.68 16.54 3.37
C GLY A 147 20.60 17.17 4.24
N LEU A 148 19.95 16.38 5.05
CA LEU A 148 19.04 16.87 6.08
C LEU A 148 19.23 16.09 7.38
N GLY A 149 18.88 16.76 8.49
CA GLY A 149 18.83 16.17 9.83
C GLY A 149 17.61 16.70 10.59
N GLY A 150 17.07 15.92 11.51
CA GLY A 150 15.88 16.30 12.24
C GLY A 150 15.61 15.47 13.49
N ASP A 151 14.41 15.60 14.00
CA ASP A 151 13.94 14.87 15.18
C ASP A 151 14.06 13.35 15.00
N PHE A 152 14.05 12.62 16.09
CA PHE A 152 14.09 11.16 16.16
C PHE A 152 15.30 10.52 15.46
N GLY A 153 16.47 11.16 15.53
CA GLY A 153 17.68 10.68 14.91
C GLY A 153 17.64 10.67 13.38
N ARG A 154 16.67 11.37 12.79
CA ARG A 154 16.49 11.43 11.35
C ARG A 154 17.66 12.10 10.66
N TYR A 155 18.21 11.43 9.64
CA TYR A 155 19.10 12.04 8.66
C TYR A 155 18.88 11.40 7.29
N ASN A 156 19.05 12.22 6.25
CA ASN A 156 18.97 11.80 4.86
C ASN A 156 20.09 12.44 4.06
N PHE A 157 20.68 11.68 3.16
CA PHE A 157 21.62 12.13 2.17
C PHE A 157 21.15 11.71 0.78
N GLU A 158 20.97 12.69 -0.12
CA GLU A 158 20.62 12.48 -1.52
C GLU A 158 21.72 13.03 -2.43
N PHE A 159 21.98 12.30 -3.51
CA PHE A 159 22.91 12.68 -4.57
C PHE A 159 22.22 12.49 -5.91
N GLU A 160 22.43 13.42 -6.82
CA GLU A 160 21.97 13.36 -8.21
C GLU A 160 23.05 13.89 -9.15
N HIS A 161 23.26 13.24 -10.28
CA HIS A 161 24.15 13.70 -11.35
C HIS A 161 23.58 13.32 -12.70
N GLY A 162 23.38 14.30 -13.57
CA GLY A 162 22.96 14.10 -14.96
C GLY A 162 23.82 14.86 -15.95
N GLY A 163 23.90 14.33 -17.17
CA GLY A 163 24.63 14.96 -18.24
C GLY A 163 24.30 14.38 -19.61
N SER A 164 24.67 15.10 -20.66
CA SER A 164 24.52 14.66 -22.04
C SER A 164 25.67 15.19 -22.93
N ASN A 165 25.92 14.50 -24.03
CA ASN A 165 26.89 14.93 -25.02
C ASN A 165 26.22 15.29 -26.37
N LYS A 166 26.99 15.85 -27.27
CA LYS A 166 26.49 16.27 -28.59
C LYS A 166 26.16 15.11 -29.53
N GLN A 167 26.56 13.87 -29.20
CA GLN A 167 26.31 12.67 -29.98
C GLN A 167 25.00 11.95 -29.53
N GLY A 168 24.21 12.60 -28.66
CA GLY A 168 22.93 12.08 -28.18
C GLY A 168 23.03 11.16 -26.97
N LEU A 169 24.23 10.82 -26.48
CA LEU A 169 24.37 10.03 -25.26
C LEU A 169 24.03 10.93 -24.06
N ASN A 170 23.20 10.41 -23.16
CA ASN A 170 22.87 11.05 -21.90
C ASN A 170 22.93 10.02 -20.75
N TRP A 171 23.14 10.51 -19.53
CA TRP A 171 23.23 9.67 -18.34
C TRP A 171 22.67 10.41 -17.14
N PHE A 172 22.03 9.66 -16.24
CA PHE A 172 21.57 10.15 -14.95
C PHE A 172 21.86 9.09 -13.88
N ALA A 173 22.36 9.52 -12.74
CA ALA A 173 22.57 8.67 -11.57
C ALA A 173 22.06 9.39 -10.32
N SER A 174 21.44 8.65 -9.43
CA SER A 174 21.06 9.17 -8.11
C SER A 174 21.24 8.12 -7.02
N GLY A 175 21.42 8.60 -5.80
CA GLY A 175 21.48 7.78 -4.60
C GLY A 175 20.70 8.44 -3.47
N ASN A 176 20.13 7.61 -2.61
CA ASN A 176 19.41 8.02 -1.41
C ASN A 176 19.82 7.13 -0.25
N TYR A 177 20.19 7.76 0.87
CA TYR A 177 20.42 7.10 2.14
C TYR A 177 19.62 7.80 3.22
N PHE A 178 18.62 7.13 3.75
CA PHE A 178 17.75 7.62 4.82
C PHE A 178 17.89 6.73 6.04
N ASN A 179 17.99 7.34 7.21
CA ASN A 179 17.99 6.67 8.49
C ASN A 179 17.18 7.47 9.51
N GLU A 180 16.49 6.75 10.39
CA GLU A 180 15.70 7.33 11.47
C GLU A 180 15.55 6.31 12.61
N ASP A 181 15.65 6.76 13.86
CA ASP A 181 15.34 5.92 15.03
C ASP A 181 13.82 5.70 15.18
N GLY A 182 13.03 6.59 14.55
CA GLY A 182 11.57 6.58 14.60
C GLY A 182 10.99 7.24 15.84
N TRP A 183 9.77 7.73 15.72
CA TRP A 183 9.09 8.45 16.81
C TRP A 183 8.35 7.51 17.77
N ARG A 184 8.05 6.27 17.36
CA ARG A 184 7.53 5.23 18.25
C ARG A 184 8.67 4.41 18.84
N GLN A 185 8.36 3.69 19.92
CA GLN A 185 9.29 2.72 20.46
C GLN A 185 9.60 1.66 19.39
N ASN A 186 10.88 1.27 19.24
CA ASN A 186 11.32 0.22 18.31
C ASN A 186 10.81 0.41 16.87
N SER A 187 10.98 1.61 16.27
CA SER A 187 10.47 1.96 14.95
C SER A 187 11.53 2.49 13.98
N GLN A 188 12.72 1.91 14.04
CA GLN A 188 13.86 2.29 13.20
C GLN A 188 13.55 2.08 11.71
N THR A 189 14.15 2.92 10.88
CA THR A 189 14.03 2.82 9.41
C THR A 189 15.39 3.11 8.78
N ASN A 190 15.85 2.23 7.90
CA ASN A 190 17.03 2.41 7.09
C ASN A 190 16.70 2.13 5.62
N VAL A 191 16.81 3.14 4.75
CA VAL A 191 16.51 3.03 3.32
C VAL A 191 17.74 3.40 2.51
N ARG A 192 18.17 2.49 1.62
CA ARG A 192 19.31 2.63 0.72
C ARG A 192 18.86 2.36 -0.69
N GLN A 193 18.98 3.37 -1.54
CA GLN A 193 18.52 3.27 -2.93
C GLN A 193 19.58 3.85 -3.86
N ILE A 194 19.83 3.17 -4.97
CA ILE A 194 20.71 3.63 -6.05
C ILE A 194 19.94 3.50 -7.35
N PHE A 195 20.04 4.51 -8.21
CA PHE A 195 19.39 4.55 -9.51
C PHE A 195 20.40 5.02 -10.57
N GLY A 196 20.31 4.43 -11.75
CA GLY A 196 21.09 4.81 -12.92
C GLY A 196 20.29 4.68 -14.20
N LYS A 197 20.39 5.64 -15.08
CA LYS A 197 19.81 5.62 -16.44
C LYS A 197 20.84 6.10 -17.44
N VAL A 198 21.02 5.33 -18.50
CA VAL A 198 21.85 5.72 -19.65
C VAL A 198 20.97 5.68 -20.89
N GLY A 199 20.96 6.76 -21.66
CA GLY A 199 20.16 6.89 -22.87
C GLY A 199 20.98 7.35 -24.06
N TRP A 200 20.51 6.99 -25.24
CA TRP A 200 20.99 7.53 -26.51
C TRP A 200 19.81 8.01 -27.33
N GLU A 201 19.84 9.29 -27.70
CA GLU A 201 18.83 9.96 -28.49
C GLU A 201 19.43 10.36 -29.85
N GLY A 202 18.97 9.71 -30.91
CA GLY A 202 19.26 10.05 -32.30
C GLY A 202 18.15 10.90 -32.92
N GLU A 203 18.19 11.10 -34.23
CA GLU A 203 17.17 11.91 -34.94
C GLU A 203 15.76 11.30 -34.89
N LYS A 204 15.65 9.96 -34.88
CA LYS A 204 14.37 9.23 -34.95
C LYS A 204 14.27 8.13 -33.89
N THR A 205 15.31 7.90 -33.12
CA THR A 205 15.39 6.77 -32.21
C THR A 205 15.91 7.25 -30.86
N ASP A 206 15.19 6.88 -29.82
CA ASP A 206 15.58 7.07 -28.41
C ASP A 206 15.61 5.69 -27.73
N VAL A 207 16.74 5.34 -27.12
CA VAL A 207 16.92 4.08 -26.39
C VAL A 207 17.47 4.42 -25.02
N LYS A 208 16.88 3.85 -23.96
CA LYS A 208 17.29 4.06 -22.56
C LYS A 208 17.42 2.74 -21.83
N PHE A 209 18.47 2.63 -21.05
CA PHE A 209 18.65 1.52 -20.10
C PHE A 209 18.62 2.08 -18.68
N THR A 210 17.69 1.56 -17.87
CA THR A 210 17.48 1.94 -16.49
C THR A 210 17.87 0.81 -15.56
N THR A 211 18.56 1.11 -14.47
CA THR A 211 18.81 0.19 -13.36
C THR A 211 18.47 0.87 -12.04
N ALA A 212 17.85 0.14 -11.11
CA ALA A 212 17.65 0.58 -9.75
C ALA A 212 17.93 -0.58 -8.78
N TYR A 213 18.52 -0.25 -7.64
CA TYR A 213 18.79 -1.18 -6.56
C TYR A 213 18.36 -0.57 -5.24
N ALA A 214 17.68 -1.35 -4.42
CA ALA A 214 17.29 -0.98 -3.06
C ALA A 214 17.63 -2.10 -2.07
N ASP A 215 18.01 -1.70 -0.84
CA ASP A 215 18.30 -2.60 0.29
C ASP A 215 17.87 -1.89 1.57
N ASN A 216 16.68 -2.21 2.07
CA ASN A 216 15.98 -1.46 3.08
C ASN A 216 15.63 -2.34 4.28
N GLU A 217 15.74 -1.79 5.48
CA GLU A 217 15.31 -2.41 6.74
C GLU A 217 14.35 -1.45 7.44
N MET A 218 13.14 -1.92 7.73
CA MET A 218 12.07 -1.13 8.28
C MET A 218 11.41 -1.84 9.46
N TYR A 219 11.24 -1.12 10.56
CA TYR A 219 10.51 -1.58 11.73
C TYR A 219 9.11 -0.95 11.70
N GLY A 220 8.11 -1.78 11.55
CA GLY A 220 6.72 -1.37 11.57
C GLY A 220 6.02 -2.02 12.77
N ASN A 221 5.54 -1.23 13.71
CA ASN A 221 4.99 -1.76 14.96
C ASN A 221 3.45 -1.88 14.95
N GLY A 222 2.84 -1.79 13.78
CA GLY A 222 1.42 -2.01 13.60
C GLY A 222 0.54 -1.10 14.46
N LEU A 223 -0.64 -1.60 14.75
CA LEU A 223 -1.65 -0.92 15.53
C LEU A 223 -1.34 -1.02 17.03
N GLN A 224 -1.80 -0.01 17.79
CA GLN A 224 -1.71 0.00 19.25
C GLN A 224 -3.09 0.18 19.87
N GLU A 225 -3.35 -0.52 20.95
CA GLU A 225 -4.60 -0.41 21.69
C GLU A 225 -4.82 1.00 22.27
N GLN A 226 -6.02 1.50 22.16
CA GLN A 226 -6.42 2.86 22.56
C GLN A 226 -6.02 3.25 23.99
N ARG A 227 -6.15 2.34 24.98
CA ARG A 227 -5.84 2.63 26.38
C ARG A 227 -4.35 2.88 26.60
N PHE A 228 -3.50 2.22 25.83
CA PHE A 228 -2.04 2.40 25.91
C PHE A 228 -1.61 3.65 25.16
N LEU A 229 -2.19 3.99 24.02
CA LEU A 229 -1.94 5.27 23.34
C LEU A 229 -2.36 6.47 24.19
N ALA A 230 -3.44 6.35 24.95
CA ALA A 230 -3.86 7.42 25.87
C ALA A 230 -2.87 7.65 27.02
N LYS A 231 -2.08 6.64 27.42
CA LYS A 231 -1.06 6.74 28.45
C LYS A 231 0.30 7.16 27.90
N ASP A 232 0.68 6.56 26.76
CA ASP A 232 1.93 6.81 26.07
C ASP A 232 1.69 6.68 24.57
N TYR A 233 1.64 7.82 23.87
CA TYR A 233 1.38 7.89 22.43
C TYR A 233 2.47 7.22 21.58
N THR A 234 3.67 7.05 22.13
CA THR A 234 4.81 6.39 21.46
C THR A 234 4.81 4.86 21.64
N SER A 235 3.94 4.33 22.49
CA SER A 235 3.92 2.91 22.86
C SER A 235 3.58 1.99 21.69
N ILE A 236 4.02 0.74 21.81
CA ILE A 236 3.76 -0.34 20.83
C ILE A 236 3.07 -1.50 21.53
N TYR A 237 2.38 -2.35 20.75
CA TYR A 237 1.64 -3.50 21.29
C TYR A 237 2.55 -4.69 21.57
N THR A 238 3.32 -5.09 20.57
CA THR A 238 4.34 -6.15 20.60
C THR A 238 5.56 -5.76 19.78
N LYS A 239 6.65 -6.50 19.91
CA LYS A 239 7.88 -6.39 19.11
C LYS A 239 8.63 -7.72 19.04
N PRO A 240 9.51 -7.93 18.03
CA PRO A 240 9.80 -7.02 16.92
C PRO A 240 8.74 -7.09 15.82
N ASP A 241 8.79 -6.11 14.90
CA ASP A 241 8.07 -6.16 13.62
C ASP A 241 9.00 -5.57 12.55
N ILE A 242 9.72 -6.45 11.86
CA ILE A 242 10.82 -6.09 10.96
C ILE A 242 10.48 -6.54 9.54
N THR A 243 10.70 -5.67 8.58
CA THR A 243 10.65 -5.97 7.15
C THR A 243 11.96 -5.58 6.49
N ASP A 244 12.62 -6.57 5.87
CA ASP A 244 13.78 -6.38 5.00
C ASP A 244 13.35 -6.50 3.54
N ASN A 245 13.57 -5.46 2.76
CA ASN A 245 13.28 -5.44 1.32
C ASN A 245 14.54 -5.20 0.52
N ARG A 246 14.78 -6.08 -0.46
CA ARG A 246 15.86 -5.92 -1.44
C ARG A 246 15.32 -6.07 -2.85
N SER A 247 15.71 -5.17 -3.76
CA SER A 247 15.26 -5.21 -5.15
C SER A 247 16.35 -4.82 -6.13
N LEU A 248 16.40 -5.56 -7.24
CA LEU A 248 17.11 -5.17 -8.46
C LEU A 248 16.07 -4.98 -9.58
N PHE A 249 16.10 -3.83 -10.22
CA PHE A 249 15.25 -3.47 -11.37
C PHE A 249 16.14 -3.13 -12.57
N LEU A 250 15.86 -3.73 -13.71
CA LEU A 250 16.47 -3.45 -15.01
C LEU A 250 15.38 -3.21 -16.04
N ASN A 251 15.49 -2.16 -16.84
CA ASN A 251 14.55 -1.84 -17.91
C ASN A 251 15.29 -1.30 -19.14
N LEU A 252 15.04 -1.87 -20.28
CA LEU A 252 15.46 -1.36 -21.59
C LEU A 252 14.22 -0.84 -22.30
N GLU A 253 14.15 0.45 -22.56
CA GLU A 253 13.05 1.11 -23.26
C GLU A 253 13.55 1.74 -24.57
N GLY A 254 12.67 1.78 -25.57
CA GLY A 254 13.01 2.40 -26.85
C GLY A 254 11.80 3.03 -27.51
N THR A 255 12.06 4.12 -28.23
CA THR A 255 11.08 4.79 -29.09
C THR A 255 11.71 5.02 -30.46
N HIS A 256 10.97 4.74 -31.52
CA HIS A 256 11.41 4.94 -32.88
C HIS A 256 10.35 5.60 -33.74
N GLU A 257 10.65 6.73 -34.34
CA GLU A 257 9.84 7.39 -35.35
C GLU A 257 10.07 6.75 -36.72
N LEU A 258 9.17 5.80 -37.10
CA LEU A 258 9.28 5.12 -38.39
C LEU A 258 9.12 6.12 -39.56
N ASN A 259 8.19 7.06 -39.39
CA ASN A 259 7.96 8.23 -40.25
C ASN A 259 7.18 9.30 -39.43
N ASP A 260 6.83 10.43 -40.06
CA ASP A 260 6.15 11.57 -39.43
C ASP A 260 4.79 11.21 -38.80
N ASN A 261 4.21 10.07 -39.16
CA ASN A 261 2.89 9.63 -38.70
C ASN A 261 2.93 8.41 -37.75
N ILE A 262 4.02 7.64 -37.74
CA ILE A 262 4.08 6.38 -37.00
C ILE A 262 5.24 6.41 -36.02
N VAL A 263 4.92 6.23 -34.72
CA VAL A 263 5.88 6.08 -33.65
C VAL A 263 5.72 4.69 -33.03
N LEU A 264 6.82 3.98 -32.94
CA LEU A 264 6.92 2.68 -32.24
C LEU A 264 7.56 2.91 -30.89
N SER A 265 7.03 2.33 -29.84
CA SER A 265 7.65 2.32 -28.51
C SER A 265 7.52 0.97 -27.83
N GLY A 266 8.45 0.66 -26.96
CA GLY A 266 8.42 -0.59 -26.21
C GLY A 266 9.47 -0.65 -25.13
N ASN A 267 9.33 -1.65 -24.27
CA ASN A 267 10.30 -1.96 -23.24
C ASN A 267 10.48 -3.47 -23.03
N SER A 268 11.57 -3.83 -22.40
CA SER A 268 11.81 -5.17 -21.84
C SER A 268 12.47 -5.02 -20.49
N TYR A 269 11.96 -5.74 -19.48
CA TYR A 269 12.42 -5.56 -18.12
C TYR A 269 12.71 -6.89 -17.41
N TYR A 270 13.54 -6.78 -16.38
CA TYR A 270 13.76 -7.81 -15.38
C TYR A 270 13.74 -7.19 -13.99
N ARG A 271 13.06 -7.83 -13.04
CA ARG A 271 12.99 -7.39 -11.65
C ARG A 271 13.13 -8.59 -10.71
N ASN A 272 14.05 -8.50 -9.77
CA ASN A 272 14.18 -9.46 -8.66
C ASN A 272 13.87 -8.74 -7.35
N ILE A 273 12.99 -9.32 -6.55
CA ILE A 273 12.60 -8.76 -5.25
C ILE A 273 12.72 -9.85 -4.20
N ARG A 274 13.29 -9.51 -3.06
CA ARG A 274 13.34 -10.37 -1.87
C ARG A 274 12.83 -9.59 -0.68
N THR A 275 11.82 -10.15 -0.01
CA THR A 275 11.22 -9.59 1.20
C THR A 275 11.33 -10.63 2.30
N GLN A 276 11.83 -10.22 3.46
CA GLN A 276 11.83 -11.04 4.67
C GLN A 276 11.11 -10.29 5.78
N THR A 277 10.29 -10.99 6.56
CA THR A 277 9.65 -10.41 7.74
C THR A 277 9.95 -11.23 8.98
N TYR A 278 10.04 -10.54 10.11
CA TYR A 278 10.24 -11.13 11.41
C TYR A 278 9.35 -10.41 12.43
N ASN A 279 8.23 -11.04 12.83
CA ASN A 279 7.20 -10.40 13.63
C ASN A 279 6.94 -11.20 14.90
N GLY A 280 6.96 -10.50 16.04
CA GLY A 280 6.56 -11.02 17.35
C GLY A 280 5.17 -10.53 17.72
N ASP A 281 4.24 -11.45 17.91
CA ASP A 281 2.85 -11.17 18.17
C ASP A 281 2.29 -11.90 19.40
N ILE A 282 1.14 -11.45 19.90
CA ILE A 282 0.36 -12.22 20.87
C ILE A 282 -0.25 -13.42 20.16
N ASN A 283 -0.18 -14.57 20.80
CA ASN A 283 -0.98 -15.72 20.41
C ASN A 283 -2.39 -15.56 20.96
N GLU A 284 -3.32 -15.13 20.10
CA GLU A 284 -4.72 -14.95 20.48
C GLU A 284 -5.38 -16.23 20.94
N GLY A 285 -4.96 -17.40 20.44
CA GLY A 285 -5.44 -18.71 20.90
C GLY A 285 -5.22 -18.97 22.39
N ALA A 286 -4.27 -18.29 23.02
CA ALA A 286 -4.02 -18.39 24.46
C ALA A 286 -4.92 -17.49 25.33
N LEU A 287 -5.62 -16.51 24.75
CA LEU A 287 -6.40 -15.50 25.49
C LEU A 287 -7.57 -16.11 26.26
N ASP A 288 -8.19 -17.15 25.73
CA ASP A 288 -9.30 -17.86 26.38
C ASP A 288 -8.85 -19.16 27.08
N GLN A 289 -7.56 -19.28 27.37
CA GLN A 289 -6.97 -20.47 27.95
C GLN A 289 -6.43 -20.23 29.35
N SER A 290 -6.28 -21.32 30.13
CA SER A 290 -5.70 -21.28 31.46
C SER A 290 -4.17 -21.32 31.38
N VAL A 291 -3.54 -20.18 31.13
CA VAL A 291 -2.05 -20.08 30.98
C VAL A 291 -1.31 -19.90 32.31
N TYR A 292 -2.04 -19.61 33.40
CA TYR A 292 -1.43 -19.41 34.72
C TYR A 292 -1.29 -20.67 35.52
N ALA A 293 -2.26 -21.60 35.43
CA ALA A 293 -2.35 -22.76 36.30
C ALA A 293 -1.46 -23.91 35.80
N LEU A 294 -0.47 -24.30 36.60
CA LEU A 294 0.38 -25.48 36.33
C LEU A 294 -0.30 -26.77 36.82
N SER A 295 -0.43 -27.72 35.92
CA SER A 295 -0.84 -29.10 36.27
C SER A 295 0.23 -29.85 37.02
N ALA A 296 -0.05 -31.04 37.52
CA ALA A 296 0.96 -31.90 38.13
C ALA A 296 2.01 -32.35 37.10
N ALA A 297 1.61 -32.60 35.86
CA ALA A 297 2.51 -32.93 34.74
C ALA A 297 3.41 -31.76 34.40
N ASP A 298 2.89 -30.52 34.31
CA ASP A 298 3.65 -29.30 34.07
C ASP A 298 4.78 -29.11 35.12
N ARG A 299 4.42 -29.30 36.43
CA ARG A 299 5.37 -29.20 37.53
C ARG A 299 6.47 -30.26 37.45
N ALA A 300 6.09 -31.50 37.08
CA ALA A 300 7.03 -32.62 36.92
C ALA A 300 8.02 -32.33 35.76
N ALA A 301 7.51 -31.86 34.62
CA ALA A 301 8.32 -31.50 33.43
C ALA A 301 9.31 -30.37 33.78
N LEU A 302 8.85 -29.27 34.41
CA LEU A 302 9.66 -28.15 34.82
C LEU A 302 10.74 -28.59 35.84
N THR A 303 10.39 -29.43 36.83
CA THR A 303 11.33 -29.98 37.81
C THR A 303 12.41 -30.81 37.13
N SER A 304 12.03 -31.68 36.16
CA SER A 304 12.98 -32.52 35.43
C SER A 304 13.94 -31.68 34.57
N ALA A 305 13.48 -30.54 34.08
CA ALA A 305 14.29 -29.58 33.34
C ALA A 305 15.09 -28.62 34.25
N GLY A 306 14.97 -28.71 35.58
CA GLY A 306 15.66 -27.83 36.53
C GLY A 306 15.11 -26.40 36.55
N ILE A 307 13.88 -26.17 36.09
CA ILE A 307 13.24 -24.86 36.03
C ILE A 307 12.43 -24.62 37.30
N ALA A 308 12.77 -23.54 38.01
CA ALA A 308 12.07 -23.14 39.23
C ALA A 308 10.71 -22.52 38.90
N PHE A 309 9.71 -22.81 39.73
CA PHE A 309 8.37 -22.26 39.62
C PHE A 309 7.77 -21.93 40.99
N PRO A 310 6.84 -20.95 41.10
CA PRO A 310 6.19 -20.59 42.34
C PRO A 310 5.34 -21.73 42.89
N THR A 311 5.32 -21.86 44.24
CA THR A 311 4.42 -22.81 44.94
C THR A 311 3.01 -22.22 45.09
N ALA A 312 2.89 -20.89 45.12
CA ALA A 312 1.61 -20.19 45.17
C ALA A 312 0.89 -20.23 43.80
N ALA A 313 -0.43 -20.16 43.82
CA ALA A 313 -1.22 -20.06 42.61
C ALA A 313 -0.90 -18.77 41.86
N MET A 314 -0.60 -18.88 40.56
CA MET A 314 -0.34 -17.76 39.68
C MET A 314 -1.63 -17.21 39.09
N ASN A 315 -1.69 -15.88 38.89
CA ASN A 315 -2.77 -15.15 38.23
C ASN A 315 -2.23 -13.81 37.71
N SER A 316 -3.03 -13.04 37.00
CA SER A 316 -2.64 -11.76 36.41
C SER A 316 -2.16 -10.72 37.44
N ALA A 317 -2.60 -10.81 38.72
CA ALA A 317 -2.21 -9.86 39.77
C ALA A 317 -0.80 -10.15 40.33
N ASN A 318 -0.34 -11.40 40.35
CA ASN A 318 0.99 -11.79 40.90
C ASN A 318 1.97 -12.27 39.83
N THR A 319 1.51 -12.51 38.59
CA THR A 319 2.33 -13.00 37.46
C THR A 319 1.87 -12.25 36.21
N SER A 320 2.38 -11.05 36.00
CA SER A 320 1.91 -10.16 34.93
C SER A 320 2.14 -10.73 33.51
N PHE A 321 3.17 -11.56 33.34
CA PHE A 321 3.54 -12.20 32.07
C PHE A 321 3.82 -13.69 32.33
N PRO A 322 2.81 -14.55 32.18
CA PRO A 322 2.94 -15.98 32.46
C PRO A 322 3.68 -16.67 31.31
N TYR A 323 4.69 -17.48 31.60
CA TYR A 323 5.45 -18.24 30.61
C TYR A 323 5.67 -19.71 31.00
N LEU A 324 5.59 -20.04 32.30
CA LEU A 324 5.97 -21.38 32.79
C LEU A 324 5.12 -22.49 32.19
N ARG A 325 3.83 -22.26 31.99
CA ARG A 325 2.96 -23.25 31.39
C ARG A 325 3.27 -23.48 29.91
N CYS A 326 3.60 -22.43 29.16
CA CYS A 326 4.09 -22.53 27.79
C CYS A 326 5.34 -23.42 27.72
N VAL A 327 6.33 -23.15 28.55
CA VAL A 327 7.58 -23.95 28.62
C VAL A 327 7.30 -25.42 29.01
N ALA A 328 6.44 -25.64 30.01
CA ALA A 328 6.09 -26.98 30.42
C ALA A 328 5.40 -27.81 29.33
N GLN A 329 4.49 -27.21 28.59
CA GLN A 329 3.76 -27.86 27.48
C GLN A 329 4.71 -28.16 26.31
N ALA A 330 5.65 -27.30 26.03
CA ALA A 330 6.68 -27.56 25.03
C ALA A 330 7.60 -28.74 25.43
N LEU A 331 8.01 -28.80 26.69
CA LEU A 331 8.79 -29.92 27.24
C LEU A 331 8.06 -31.26 27.18
N GLN A 332 6.74 -31.22 27.33
CA GLN A 332 5.88 -32.41 27.24
C GLN A 332 5.46 -32.75 25.81
N GLN A 333 5.64 -31.82 24.86
CA GLN A 333 5.12 -31.93 23.49
C GLN A 333 3.61 -32.19 23.47
N ASP A 334 2.86 -31.49 24.35
CA ASP A 334 1.39 -31.68 24.51
C ASP A 334 0.65 -30.61 23.67
N GLU A 335 0.11 -29.55 24.25
CA GLU A 335 -0.65 -28.50 23.55
C GLU A 335 -0.06 -27.10 23.76
N PRO A 336 1.18 -26.83 23.29
CA PRO A 336 1.82 -25.54 23.52
C PRO A 336 1.07 -24.39 22.83
N GLY A 337 0.39 -24.64 21.72
CA GLY A 337 -0.39 -23.65 20.96
C GLY A 337 -1.46 -22.95 21.77
N GLU A 338 -2.08 -23.63 22.75
CA GLU A 338 -3.07 -23.05 23.63
C GLU A 338 -2.47 -22.39 24.90
N LYS A 339 -1.22 -22.64 25.21
CA LYS A 339 -0.63 -22.24 26.52
C LYS A 339 0.51 -21.24 26.37
N CYS A 340 1.02 -21.06 25.16
CA CYS A 340 1.99 -20.06 24.83
C CYS A 340 1.28 -18.77 24.42
N ASN A 341 1.61 -17.66 25.07
CA ASN A 341 0.94 -16.37 24.84
C ASN A 341 1.64 -15.48 23.83
N GLY A 342 2.69 -15.96 23.18
CA GLY A 342 3.43 -15.26 22.14
C GLY A 342 3.66 -16.13 20.91
N LEU A 343 3.81 -15.48 19.77
CA LEU A 343 4.16 -16.03 18.47
C LEU A 343 5.31 -15.28 17.85
N ILE A 344 6.15 -15.97 17.09
CA ILE A 344 7.11 -15.39 16.17
C ILE A 344 6.78 -15.89 14.77
N ASN A 345 6.34 -15.00 13.90
CA ASN A 345 6.09 -15.26 12.52
C ASN A 345 7.28 -14.80 11.66
N ARG A 346 7.77 -15.69 10.79
CA ARG A 346 8.81 -15.37 9.81
C ARG A 346 8.29 -15.67 8.43
N THR A 347 8.47 -14.73 7.51
CA THR A 347 8.19 -14.96 6.08
C THR A 347 9.42 -14.65 5.24
N SER A 348 9.52 -15.36 4.11
CA SER A 348 10.51 -15.08 3.07
C SER A 348 9.83 -15.18 1.71
N THR A 349 9.84 -14.08 0.97
CA THR A 349 9.31 -14.01 -0.39
C THR A 349 10.44 -13.67 -1.36
N SER A 350 10.61 -14.46 -2.41
CA SER A 350 11.51 -14.17 -3.51
C SER A 350 10.73 -14.17 -4.82
N GLN A 351 10.77 -13.06 -5.56
CA GLN A 351 10.06 -12.91 -6.82
C GLN A 351 11.01 -12.53 -7.95
N GLU A 352 10.90 -13.24 -9.05
CA GLU A 352 11.56 -12.95 -10.31
C GLU A 352 10.50 -12.61 -11.36
N ASN A 353 10.53 -11.37 -11.86
CA ASN A 353 9.55 -10.88 -12.81
C ASN A 353 10.26 -10.39 -14.07
N TRP A 354 9.77 -10.76 -15.23
CA TRP A 354 10.28 -10.26 -16.51
C TRP A 354 9.14 -10.11 -17.52
N GLY A 355 9.33 -9.23 -18.44
CA GLY A 355 8.32 -9.01 -19.45
C GLY A 355 8.80 -8.09 -20.56
N THR A 356 7.95 -7.96 -21.54
CA THR A 356 8.13 -7.06 -22.66
C THR A 356 6.79 -6.47 -23.06
N SER A 357 6.78 -5.21 -23.45
CA SER A 357 5.62 -4.57 -24.04
C SER A 357 6.02 -3.69 -25.23
N GLY A 358 5.09 -3.53 -26.16
CA GLY A 358 5.32 -2.72 -27.33
C GLY A 358 4.01 -2.14 -27.86
N GLN A 359 4.12 -0.96 -28.47
CA GLN A 359 2.99 -0.29 -29.10
C GLN A 359 3.41 0.48 -30.34
N ALA A 360 2.45 0.67 -31.24
CA ALA A 360 2.54 1.55 -32.40
C ALA A 360 1.46 2.64 -32.27
N VAL A 361 1.86 3.89 -32.46
CA VAL A 361 0.93 5.04 -32.49
C VAL A 361 0.94 5.59 -33.91
N LEU A 362 -0.24 5.67 -34.54
CA LEU A 362 -0.46 6.20 -35.88
C LEU A 362 -1.26 7.49 -35.78
N ASN A 363 -0.69 8.59 -36.22
CA ASN A 363 -1.39 9.84 -36.48
C ASN A 363 -1.85 9.89 -37.93
N SER A 364 -3.12 10.10 -38.14
CA SER A 364 -3.76 10.09 -39.45
C SER A 364 -4.88 11.12 -39.54
N LYS A 365 -5.52 11.17 -40.67
CA LYS A 365 -6.80 11.90 -40.86
C LYS A 365 -7.90 10.92 -41.20
N LEU A 366 -8.96 10.92 -40.42
CA LEU A 366 -10.17 10.15 -40.64
C LEU A 366 -11.33 11.11 -40.93
N PHE A 367 -11.97 10.98 -42.06
CA PHE A 367 -13.02 11.90 -42.53
C PHE A 367 -12.62 13.39 -42.50
N GLY A 368 -11.33 13.68 -42.78
CA GLY A 368 -10.78 15.03 -42.75
C GLY A 368 -10.39 15.55 -41.37
N ASN A 369 -10.67 14.83 -40.32
CA ASN A 369 -10.36 15.17 -38.92
C ASN A 369 -9.11 14.45 -38.44
N THR A 370 -8.42 15.03 -37.44
CA THR A 370 -7.22 14.42 -36.85
C THR A 370 -7.61 13.16 -36.09
N ASN A 371 -6.91 12.06 -36.38
CA ASN A 371 -7.13 10.77 -35.75
C ASN A 371 -5.80 10.23 -35.22
N ARG A 372 -5.81 9.77 -33.95
CA ARG A 372 -4.69 9.09 -33.32
C ARG A 372 -5.11 7.67 -32.94
N PHE A 373 -4.49 6.70 -33.59
CA PHE A 373 -4.73 5.28 -33.34
C PHE A 373 -3.52 4.65 -32.68
N LEU A 374 -3.75 3.94 -31.59
CA LEU A 374 -2.75 3.18 -30.85
C LEU A 374 -3.11 1.71 -30.84
N PHE A 375 -2.13 0.84 -31.06
CA PHE A 375 -2.26 -0.61 -30.93
C PHE A 375 -0.99 -1.16 -30.27
N GLY A 376 -1.16 -2.08 -29.30
CA GLY A 376 -0.02 -2.67 -28.58
C GLY A 376 -0.32 -4.01 -27.96
N GLY A 377 0.74 -4.60 -27.43
CA GLY A 377 0.71 -5.86 -26.69
C GLY A 377 1.73 -5.89 -25.56
N ALA A 378 1.48 -6.74 -24.59
CA ALA A 378 2.38 -6.96 -23.46
C ALA A 378 2.41 -8.44 -23.07
N TYR A 379 3.55 -8.86 -22.56
CA TYR A 379 3.82 -10.19 -22.03
C TYR A 379 4.59 -10.02 -20.71
N ASP A 380 4.08 -10.62 -19.64
CA ASP A 380 4.66 -10.60 -18.31
C ASP A 380 4.68 -11.99 -17.72
N GLN A 381 5.80 -12.41 -17.14
CA GLN A 381 5.93 -13.65 -16.39
C GLN A 381 6.58 -13.39 -15.04
N SER A 382 6.11 -14.11 -14.02
CA SER A 382 6.63 -14.04 -12.66
C SER A 382 6.74 -15.42 -12.05
N ILE A 383 7.85 -15.66 -11.35
CA ILE A 383 8.01 -16.79 -10.45
C ILE A 383 8.16 -16.24 -9.04
N ALA A 384 7.27 -16.63 -8.15
CA ALA A 384 7.33 -16.29 -6.73
C ALA A 384 7.58 -17.55 -5.89
N ARG A 385 8.45 -17.43 -4.89
CA ARG A 385 8.66 -18.47 -3.85
C ARG A 385 8.38 -17.81 -2.52
N PHE A 386 7.47 -18.41 -1.77
CA PHE A 386 7.05 -17.93 -0.46
C PHE A 386 7.18 -19.03 0.58
N ASN A 387 7.81 -18.70 1.70
CA ASN A 387 7.90 -19.56 2.87
C ASN A 387 7.41 -18.80 4.10
N GLN A 388 6.73 -19.52 5.00
CA GLN A 388 6.30 -19.00 6.28
C GLN A 388 6.51 -20.03 7.38
N SER A 389 6.97 -19.58 8.53
CA SER A 389 7.02 -20.36 9.76
C SER A 389 6.39 -19.58 10.93
N THR A 390 5.84 -20.31 11.89
CA THR A 390 5.30 -19.75 13.12
C THR A 390 5.88 -20.53 14.30
N GLN A 391 6.72 -19.87 15.08
CA GLN A 391 7.29 -20.40 16.31
C GLN A 391 6.47 -19.92 17.51
N LEU A 392 6.11 -20.84 18.40
CA LEU A 392 5.46 -20.50 19.66
C LEU A 392 6.46 -19.89 20.63
N GLY A 393 5.98 -19.06 21.51
CA GLY A 393 6.81 -18.38 22.48
C GLY A 393 6.00 -17.78 23.62
N TYR A 394 6.65 -16.96 24.41
CA TYR A 394 6.02 -16.22 25.49
C TYR A 394 6.39 -14.75 25.49
N LEU A 395 5.42 -13.94 25.91
CA LEU A 395 5.52 -12.49 25.97
C LEU A 395 6.32 -12.05 27.20
N ASN A 396 7.24 -11.11 26.99
CA ASN A 396 8.04 -10.47 28.03
C ASN A 396 7.44 -9.14 28.50
N PRO A 397 7.83 -8.63 29.69
CA PRO A 397 7.38 -7.32 30.20
C PRO A 397 7.68 -6.13 29.27
N ASP A 398 8.74 -6.22 28.46
CA ASP A 398 9.15 -5.20 27.49
C ASP A 398 8.42 -5.33 26.14
N ARG A 399 7.38 -6.19 26.07
CA ARG A 399 6.58 -6.49 24.88
C ARG A 399 7.29 -7.28 23.78
N SER A 400 8.50 -7.78 24.03
CA SER A 400 9.18 -8.73 23.15
C SER A 400 8.64 -10.15 23.31
N ILE A 401 8.85 -10.99 22.32
CA ILE A 401 8.51 -12.41 22.36
C ILE A 401 9.78 -13.24 22.45
N THR A 402 9.84 -14.15 23.40
CA THR A 402 10.88 -15.19 23.48
C THR A 402 10.34 -16.48 22.87
N GLY A 403 10.92 -16.91 21.75
CA GLY A 403 10.58 -18.17 21.09
C GLY A 403 11.07 -19.39 21.89
N ILE A 404 10.33 -20.49 21.78
CA ILE A 404 10.69 -21.79 22.33
C ILE A 404 10.72 -22.85 21.23
N ALA A 405 11.29 -24.04 21.52
CA ALA A 405 11.34 -25.16 20.57
C ALA A 405 9.96 -25.84 20.39
N ALA A 406 8.94 -25.06 20.02
CA ALA A 406 7.59 -25.50 19.72
C ALA A 406 7.01 -24.69 18.56
N TYR A 407 6.27 -25.35 17.67
CA TYR A 407 5.79 -24.78 16.45
C TYR A 407 4.28 -24.99 16.31
N ALA A 408 3.63 -24.11 15.58
CA ALA A 408 2.18 -23.96 15.60
C ALA A 408 1.39 -25.16 15.07
N ASP A 409 1.95 -26.03 14.25
CA ASP A 409 1.25 -27.24 13.77
C ASP A 409 2.07 -28.56 13.84
N GLY A 410 3.34 -28.51 14.17
CA GLY A 410 4.16 -29.68 14.40
C GLY A 410 4.32 -30.65 13.21
N MET A 411 3.83 -30.29 12.03
CA MET A 411 3.82 -31.18 10.87
C MET A 411 5.08 -31.10 10.02
N THR A 412 5.84 -30.03 10.09
CA THR A 412 7.01 -29.78 9.29
C THR A 412 8.17 -29.34 10.19
N GLY A 413 8.71 -30.28 10.98
CA GLY A 413 9.90 -30.02 11.77
C GLY A 413 11.13 -29.93 10.85
N GLY A 414 11.83 -28.83 10.86
CA GLY A 414 13.10 -28.62 10.15
C GLY A 414 14.12 -28.00 11.07
N ASN A 415 15.33 -27.83 10.52
CA ASN A 415 16.41 -27.10 11.18
C ASN A 415 17.01 -26.13 10.15
N VAL A 416 17.03 -24.85 10.47
CA VAL A 416 17.68 -23.81 9.66
C VAL A 416 18.78 -23.19 10.51
N ASP A 417 20.02 -23.24 10.06
CA ASP A 417 21.21 -22.72 10.75
C ASP A 417 21.37 -23.22 12.21
N GLY A 418 20.92 -24.45 12.46
CA GLY A 418 21.01 -25.09 13.78
C GLY A 418 19.79 -24.85 14.69
N GLU A 419 18.86 -24.00 14.30
CA GLU A 419 17.63 -23.71 15.04
C GLU A 419 16.45 -24.52 14.51
N PRO A 420 15.60 -25.11 15.39
CA PRO A 420 14.38 -25.79 14.99
C PRO A 420 13.43 -24.84 14.23
N PHE A 421 12.83 -25.33 13.16
CA PHE A 421 12.03 -24.51 12.25
C PHE A 421 10.81 -25.27 11.78
N ASP A 422 9.62 -24.68 11.91
CA ASP A 422 8.38 -25.18 11.34
C ASP A 422 7.94 -24.35 10.14
N ASN A 423 7.94 -24.97 8.99
CA ASN A 423 7.54 -24.35 7.75
C ASN A 423 6.06 -24.65 7.47
N ARG A 424 5.19 -23.73 7.82
CA ARG A 424 3.73 -23.88 7.66
C ARG A 424 3.27 -23.71 6.23
N VAL A 425 3.95 -22.84 5.47
CA VAL A 425 3.68 -22.61 4.05
C VAL A 425 4.99 -22.63 3.30
N SER A 426 5.05 -23.38 2.24
CA SER A 426 6.12 -23.36 1.24
C SER A 426 5.50 -23.45 -0.13
N LEU A 427 5.36 -22.31 -0.81
CA LEU A 427 4.60 -22.19 -2.05
C LEU A 427 5.48 -21.63 -3.16
N LYS A 428 5.43 -22.26 -4.33
CA LYS A 428 5.94 -21.69 -5.57
C LYS A 428 4.76 -21.31 -6.46
N GLY A 429 4.63 -20.03 -6.78
CA GLY A 429 3.63 -19.51 -7.72
C GLY A 429 4.27 -19.11 -9.04
N ASP A 430 3.65 -19.50 -10.15
CA ASP A 430 4.02 -19.10 -11.50
C ASP A 430 2.85 -18.34 -12.12
N THR A 431 3.07 -17.09 -12.49
CA THR A 431 2.03 -16.23 -13.08
C THR A 431 2.47 -15.75 -14.45
N LEU A 432 1.67 -16.05 -15.47
CA LEU A 432 1.84 -15.61 -16.84
C LEU A 432 0.68 -14.69 -17.24
N THR A 433 0.98 -13.54 -17.79
CA THR A 433 -0.05 -12.66 -18.40
C THR A 433 0.39 -12.21 -19.78
N TRP A 434 -0.52 -12.29 -20.75
CA TRP A 434 -0.35 -11.60 -22.01
C TRP A 434 -1.61 -10.79 -22.35
N SER A 435 -1.43 -9.75 -23.14
CA SER A 435 -2.52 -8.85 -23.48
C SER A 435 -2.32 -8.14 -24.81
N PHE A 436 -3.45 -7.76 -25.42
CA PHE A 436 -3.49 -6.84 -26.55
C PHE A 436 -4.39 -5.66 -26.20
N PHE A 437 -4.01 -4.45 -26.61
CA PHE A 437 -4.75 -3.24 -26.32
C PHE A 437 -4.75 -2.29 -27.51
N THR A 438 -5.79 -1.47 -27.60
CA THR A 438 -5.97 -0.48 -28.65
C THR A 438 -6.69 0.74 -28.12
N GLU A 439 -6.38 1.91 -28.69
CA GLU A 439 -7.08 3.17 -28.45
C GLU A 439 -7.19 3.92 -29.76
N ASP A 440 -8.35 4.53 -30.02
CA ASP A 440 -8.59 5.43 -31.14
C ASP A 440 -9.18 6.73 -30.61
N THR A 441 -8.52 7.86 -30.89
CA THR A 441 -8.99 9.20 -30.54
C THR A 441 -9.21 10.02 -31.79
N LEU A 442 -10.47 10.28 -32.12
CA LEU A 442 -10.91 11.14 -33.22
C LEU A 442 -11.17 12.55 -32.70
N SER A 443 -10.44 13.53 -33.23
CA SER A 443 -10.60 14.96 -32.91
C SER A 443 -11.37 15.64 -34.01
N ILE A 444 -12.65 15.94 -33.76
CA ILE A 444 -13.57 16.61 -34.69
C ILE A 444 -13.45 18.14 -34.51
N GLY A 445 -12.76 18.77 -35.44
CA GLY A 445 -12.31 20.16 -35.27
C GLY A 445 -11.32 20.29 -34.11
N GLU A 446 -11.38 21.44 -33.41
CA GLU A 446 -10.49 21.76 -32.28
C GLU A 446 -11.16 21.53 -30.92
N HIS A 447 -12.43 21.17 -30.89
CA HIS A 447 -13.24 21.22 -29.68
C HIS A 447 -13.78 19.88 -29.20
N LEU A 448 -14.00 18.94 -30.10
CA LEU A 448 -14.65 17.66 -29.78
C LEU A 448 -13.68 16.51 -30.01
N HIS A 449 -13.43 15.71 -28.95
CA HIS A 449 -12.60 14.53 -29.03
C HIS A 449 -13.39 13.31 -28.53
N ILE A 450 -13.38 12.24 -29.32
CA ILE A 450 -14.05 10.98 -29.01
C ILE A 450 -12.95 9.92 -28.94
N THR A 451 -12.85 9.24 -27.80
CA THR A 451 -11.88 8.18 -27.59
C THR A 451 -12.62 6.86 -27.36
N ALA A 452 -12.21 5.82 -28.07
CA ALA A 452 -12.62 4.45 -27.83
C ALA A 452 -11.38 3.59 -27.61
N SER A 453 -11.39 2.77 -26.58
CA SER A 453 -10.26 1.89 -26.26
C SER A 453 -10.73 0.54 -25.75
N GLY A 454 -9.83 -0.43 -25.74
CA GLY A 454 -10.09 -1.73 -25.19
C GLY A 454 -8.82 -2.54 -25.00
N ARG A 455 -8.89 -3.47 -24.05
CA ARG A 455 -7.79 -4.41 -23.78
C ARG A 455 -8.34 -5.79 -23.50
N TYR A 456 -7.75 -6.78 -24.15
CA TYR A 456 -7.93 -8.17 -23.79
C TYR A 456 -6.74 -8.64 -22.96
N ASN A 457 -7.01 -9.23 -21.79
CA ASN A 457 -6.02 -9.84 -20.92
C ASN A 457 -6.29 -11.33 -20.80
N TYR A 458 -5.23 -12.12 -20.80
CA TYR A 458 -5.22 -13.51 -20.36
C TYR A 458 -4.19 -13.66 -19.26
N THR A 459 -4.58 -14.25 -18.13
CA THR A 459 -3.70 -14.50 -16.98
C THR A 459 -3.85 -15.96 -16.55
N SER A 460 -2.73 -16.69 -16.46
CA SER A 460 -2.68 -18.00 -15.82
C SER A 460 -1.87 -17.93 -14.53
N VAL A 461 -2.35 -18.62 -13.50
CA VAL A 461 -1.69 -18.74 -12.20
C VAL A 461 -1.56 -20.23 -11.87
N SER A 462 -0.34 -20.67 -11.62
CA SER A 462 -0.05 -22.06 -11.21
C SER A 462 0.62 -22.05 -9.85
N ASN A 463 -0.04 -22.64 -8.86
CA ASN A 463 0.47 -22.80 -7.51
C ASN A 463 1.01 -24.22 -7.33
N GLN A 464 2.20 -24.35 -6.75
CA GLN A 464 2.86 -25.61 -6.44
C GLN A 464 3.24 -25.59 -4.96
N ASP A 465 2.55 -26.42 -4.17
CA ASP A 465 2.88 -26.63 -2.76
C ASP A 465 4.16 -27.46 -2.64
N GLN A 466 5.12 -26.99 -1.88
CA GLN A 466 6.40 -27.64 -1.66
C GLN A 466 6.36 -28.56 -0.42
N ILE A 467 5.33 -28.43 0.45
CA ILE A 467 5.10 -29.29 1.61
C ILE A 467 4.26 -30.50 1.18
N HIS A 468 3.18 -30.27 0.42
CA HIS A 468 2.28 -31.29 -0.08
C HIS A 468 2.27 -31.36 -1.63
N PRO A 469 3.42 -31.69 -2.27
CA PRO A 469 3.59 -31.58 -3.73
C PRO A 469 2.71 -32.58 -4.51
N ASN A 470 2.30 -33.68 -3.89
CA ASN A 470 1.49 -34.73 -4.52
C ASN A 470 -0.02 -34.43 -4.49
N GLY A 471 -0.43 -33.27 -3.98
CA GLY A 471 -1.84 -32.91 -3.79
C GLY A 471 -2.42 -33.48 -2.49
N GLY A 472 -3.72 -33.37 -2.33
CA GLY A 472 -4.49 -33.75 -1.13
C GLY A 472 -5.36 -32.60 -0.65
N SER A 473 -6.16 -32.81 0.39
CA SER A 473 -7.04 -31.77 0.94
C SER A 473 -6.30 -30.55 1.47
N ASP A 474 -5.08 -30.77 1.94
CA ASP A 474 -4.24 -29.75 2.59
C ASP A 474 -3.22 -29.12 1.62
N SER A 475 -3.26 -29.50 0.34
CA SER A 475 -2.33 -29.01 -0.67
C SER A 475 -2.77 -27.67 -1.25
N LEU A 476 -1.83 -26.75 -1.41
CA LEU A 476 -2.00 -25.47 -2.10
C LEU A 476 -1.82 -25.55 -3.61
N ASN A 477 -1.71 -26.77 -4.17
CA ASN A 477 -1.60 -26.97 -5.62
C ASN A 477 -2.85 -26.47 -6.35
N GLY A 478 -2.67 -25.68 -7.41
CA GLY A 478 -3.78 -25.22 -8.24
C GLY A 478 -3.31 -24.63 -9.57
N ASN A 479 -4.15 -24.79 -10.61
CA ASN A 479 -3.94 -24.18 -11.91
C ASN A 479 -5.20 -23.43 -12.31
N HIS A 480 -5.06 -22.12 -12.52
CA HIS A 480 -6.17 -21.24 -12.79
C HIS A 480 -5.89 -20.39 -14.04
N ALA A 481 -6.93 -20.08 -14.78
CA ALA A 481 -6.84 -19.20 -15.96
C ALA A 481 -8.01 -18.22 -15.95
N PHE A 482 -7.71 -16.97 -16.27
CA PHE A 482 -8.66 -15.88 -16.30
C PHE A 482 -8.45 -15.08 -17.57
N ASP A 483 -9.53 -14.75 -18.26
CA ASP A 483 -9.46 -13.89 -19.43
C ASP A 483 -10.62 -12.91 -19.46
N ARG A 484 -10.39 -11.72 -20.02
CA ARG A 484 -11.43 -10.72 -20.20
C ARG A 484 -11.03 -9.66 -21.20
N PHE A 485 -12.04 -9.18 -21.94
CA PHE A 485 -11.99 -7.95 -22.70
C PHE A 485 -12.59 -6.80 -21.88
N ASN A 486 -11.83 -5.72 -21.70
CA ASN A 486 -12.23 -4.52 -20.97
C ASN A 486 -12.37 -3.36 -21.97
N PRO A 487 -13.58 -2.89 -22.28
CA PRO A 487 -13.82 -1.75 -23.16
C PRO A 487 -13.76 -0.42 -22.40
N ALA A 488 -13.49 0.66 -23.13
CA ALA A 488 -13.70 2.02 -22.65
C ALA A 488 -14.12 2.94 -23.80
N VAL A 489 -14.93 3.94 -23.47
CA VAL A 489 -15.32 5.01 -24.37
C VAL A 489 -15.40 6.33 -23.63
N GLY A 490 -14.96 7.40 -24.25
CA GLY A 490 -14.98 8.72 -23.65
C GLY A 490 -15.17 9.84 -24.66
N LEU A 491 -15.61 10.95 -24.16
CA LEU A 491 -15.88 12.16 -24.90
C LEU A 491 -15.34 13.37 -24.14
N THR A 492 -14.70 14.29 -24.86
CA THR A 492 -14.41 15.64 -24.34
C THR A 492 -14.93 16.68 -25.32
N TYR A 493 -15.50 17.75 -24.78
CA TYR A 493 -15.97 18.90 -25.54
C TYR A 493 -15.49 20.19 -24.90
N ASN A 494 -14.58 20.89 -25.58
CA ASN A 494 -13.89 22.08 -25.09
C ASN A 494 -14.24 23.31 -25.93
N PRO A 495 -15.47 23.92 -25.78
CA PRO A 495 -15.89 25.05 -26.60
C PRO A 495 -15.02 26.29 -26.41
N ILE A 496 -14.50 26.50 -25.19
CA ILE A 496 -13.60 27.60 -24.86
C ILE A 496 -12.60 27.12 -23.79
N LYS A 497 -11.46 27.78 -23.66
CA LYS A 497 -10.44 27.44 -22.62
C LYS A 497 -10.99 27.49 -21.19
N ALA A 498 -11.98 28.33 -20.94
CA ALA A 498 -12.57 28.51 -19.63
C ALA A 498 -13.54 27.39 -19.23
N LEU A 499 -14.02 26.59 -20.20
CA LEU A 499 -15.03 25.56 -19.95
C LEU A 499 -14.86 24.41 -20.94
N GLY A 500 -14.56 23.24 -20.42
CA GLY A 500 -14.60 21.96 -21.10
C GLY A 500 -15.48 20.98 -20.32
N PHE A 501 -16.10 20.08 -21.03
CA PHE A 501 -16.89 18.98 -20.51
C PHE A 501 -16.22 17.66 -20.88
N TYR A 502 -16.28 16.67 -20.00
CA TYR A 502 -15.89 15.30 -20.28
C TYR A 502 -16.90 14.30 -19.73
N ALA A 503 -17.00 13.16 -20.39
CA ALA A 503 -17.72 11.99 -19.91
C ALA A 503 -17.03 10.72 -20.41
N GLY A 504 -17.03 9.67 -19.59
CA GLY A 504 -16.39 8.41 -19.90
C GLY A 504 -17.05 7.21 -19.23
N TYR A 505 -16.93 6.07 -19.88
CA TYR A 505 -17.24 4.75 -19.36
C TYR A 505 -16.04 3.84 -19.57
N ASN A 506 -15.62 3.14 -18.52
CA ASN A 506 -14.49 2.23 -18.57
C ASN A 506 -14.83 0.93 -17.83
N GLU A 507 -14.31 -0.20 -18.33
CA GLU A 507 -14.26 -1.45 -17.59
C GLU A 507 -12.82 -1.84 -17.26
N GLY A 508 -12.63 -2.43 -16.07
CA GLY A 508 -11.38 -3.03 -15.63
C GLY A 508 -11.62 -4.40 -15.02
N SER A 509 -10.57 -5.18 -14.92
CA SER A 509 -10.63 -6.49 -14.25
C SER A 509 -9.37 -6.78 -13.46
N ARG A 510 -9.52 -7.58 -12.40
CA ARG A 510 -8.43 -8.10 -11.58
C ARG A 510 -8.55 -9.61 -11.45
N ALA A 511 -7.59 -10.34 -11.99
CA ALA A 511 -7.47 -11.76 -11.72
C ALA A 511 -6.98 -11.99 -10.27
N PRO A 512 -7.45 -13.04 -9.59
CA PRO A 512 -6.89 -13.46 -8.32
C PRO A 512 -5.39 -13.74 -8.41
N THR A 513 -4.67 -13.43 -7.35
CA THR A 513 -3.22 -13.62 -7.24
C THR A 513 -2.87 -15.00 -6.70
N THR A 514 -1.59 -15.38 -6.78
CA THR A 514 -1.05 -16.62 -6.21
C THR A 514 -1.45 -16.81 -4.75
N ILE A 515 -1.32 -15.75 -3.93
CA ILE A 515 -1.67 -15.83 -2.51
C ILE A 515 -3.17 -15.96 -2.27
N GLU A 516 -3.98 -15.22 -3.01
CA GLU A 516 -5.45 -15.28 -2.86
C GLU A 516 -6.00 -16.65 -3.25
N LEU A 517 -5.48 -17.23 -4.33
CA LEU A 517 -5.86 -18.57 -4.77
C LEU A 517 -5.40 -19.66 -3.80
N GLY A 518 -4.26 -19.49 -3.15
CA GLY A 518 -3.82 -20.41 -2.09
C GLY A 518 -4.56 -20.24 -0.76
N CYS A 519 -5.44 -19.23 -0.65
CA CYS A 519 -6.07 -18.79 0.59
C CYS A 519 -7.60 -18.72 0.50
N ALA A 520 -8.25 -19.54 -0.31
CA ALA A 520 -9.68 -19.37 -0.59
C ALA A 520 -10.60 -20.40 0.07
N ASN A 521 -10.09 -21.44 0.74
CA ASN A 521 -10.93 -22.49 1.35
C ASN A 521 -11.38 -22.12 2.78
N PRO A 522 -12.69 -21.95 3.05
CA PRO A 522 -13.20 -21.70 4.38
C PRO A 522 -13.07 -22.90 5.33
N ASP A 523 -13.01 -24.14 4.84
CA ASP A 523 -12.84 -25.35 5.67
C ASP A 523 -11.38 -25.51 6.13
N GLN A 524 -10.45 -24.80 5.49
CA GLN A 524 -9.05 -24.78 5.84
C GLN A 524 -8.52 -23.35 5.72
N PRO A 525 -8.84 -22.47 6.67
CA PRO A 525 -8.44 -21.08 6.61
C PRO A 525 -6.93 -20.92 6.69
N CYS A 526 -6.48 -19.97 5.93
CA CYS A 526 -5.09 -19.64 5.73
C CYS A 526 -4.36 -19.12 6.98
N LYS A 527 -3.11 -19.53 7.15
CA LYS A 527 -2.29 -19.26 8.33
C LYS A 527 -1.13 -18.30 8.10
N LEU A 528 -1.28 -17.28 7.31
CA LEU A 528 -0.29 -16.17 7.25
C LEU A 528 -0.28 -15.41 8.58
N PRO A 529 0.62 -14.43 8.87
CA PRO A 529 0.27 -13.30 9.72
C PRO A 529 -0.90 -12.58 9.10
N ASN A 530 -1.68 -13.34 8.42
CA ASN A 530 -2.97 -13.31 7.79
C ASN A 530 -3.09 -14.54 6.87
N SER A 531 -2.86 -15.73 7.38
CA SER A 531 -3.12 -17.16 7.07
C SER A 531 -3.41 -17.74 5.65
N MET A 532 -3.07 -19.01 5.33
CA MET A 532 -3.30 -19.71 4.06
C MET A 532 -3.79 -21.18 4.14
N ALA A 533 -4.83 -21.57 3.41
CA ALA A 533 -5.16 -22.95 2.98
C ALA A 533 -6.22 -23.02 1.86
N GLY A 534 -6.15 -24.02 1.01
CA GLY A 534 -6.77 -24.29 -0.28
C GLY A 534 -8.26 -24.10 -0.56
N ASP A 535 -8.62 -24.04 -1.73
CA ASP A 535 -9.63 -23.58 -2.69
C ASP A 535 -11.14 -23.67 -2.39
N PRO A 536 -11.94 -22.61 -2.65
CA PRO A 536 -12.88 -22.60 -3.76
C PRO A 536 -12.40 -21.66 -4.89
N PRO A 537 -12.85 -21.87 -6.15
CA PRO A 537 -12.36 -21.07 -7.28
C PRO A 537 -12.80 -19.62 -7.12
N LEU A 538 -11.84 -18.72 -6.87
CA LEU A 538 -12.10 -17.29 -6.91
C LEU A 538 -12.36 -16.85 -8.35
N LYS A 539 -13.36 -15.99 -8.53
CA LYS A 539 -13.63 -15.29 -9.78
C LYS A 539 -12.80 -14.02 -9.86
N GLN A 540 -12.51 -13.57 -11.06
CA GLN A 540 -11.91 -12.26 -11.25
C GLN A 540 -12.89 -11.14 -10.89
N VAL A 541 -12.36 -10.08 -10.26
CA VAL A 541 -13.10 -8.85 -10.00
C VAL A 541 -13.35 -8.12 -11.32
N VAL A 542 -14.56 -7.63 -11.52
CA VAL A 542 -14.92 -6.77 -12.65
C VAL A 542 -15.37 -5.43 -12.14
N THR A 543 -14.77 -4.36 -12.65
CA THR A 543 -15.09 -2.99 -12.28
C THR A 543 -15.68 -2.26 -13.46
N GLN A 544 -16.76 -1.54 -13.24
CA GLN A 544 -17.41 -0.63 -14.19
C GLN A 544 -17.36 0.78 -13.63
N THR A 545 -16.82 1.71 -14.38
CA THR A 545 -16.61 3.10 -13.99
C THR A 545 -17.32 4.05 -14.94
N TRP A 546 -18.13 4.95 -14.40
CA TRP A 546 -18.73 6.11 -15.10
C TRP A 546 -18.13 7.38 -14.51
N GLU A 547 -17.67 8.26 -15.37
CA GLU A 547 -17.12 9.54 -14.97
C GLU A 547 -17.68 10.67 -15.82
N THR A 548 -17.94 11.82 -15.21
CA THR A 548 -18.34 13.03 -15.94
C THR A 548 -17.92 14.26 -15.16
N GLY A 549 -17.64 15.34 -15.85
CA GLY A 549 -17.30 16.59 -15.18
C GLY A 549 -17.03 17.75 -16.11
N PHE A 550 -16.72 18.85 -15.48
CA PHE A 550 -16.34 20.12 -16.09
C PHE A 550 -14.96 20.52 -15.63
N ARG A 551 -14.19 21.13 -16.51
CA ARG A 551 -12.88 21.67 -16.22
C ARG A 551 -12.57 22.87 -17.09
N GLY A 552 -11.63 23.69 -16.70
CA GLY A 552 -11.22 24.81 -17.53
C GLY A 552 -10.24 25.71 -16.83
N GLN A 553 -9.86 26.80 -17.50
CA GLN A 553 -9.00 27.83 -16.97
C GLN A 553 -9.78 29.14 -16.88
N ALA A 554 -10.15 29.54 -15.69
CA ALA A 554 -10.84 30.80 -15.40
C ALA A 554 -9.89 32.01 -15.55
N PRO A 555 -10.44 33.25 -15.67
CA PRO A 555 -9.62 34.46 -15.65
C PRO A 555 -8.68 34.51 -14.45
N GLY A 556 -7.45 34.98 -14.64
CA GLY A 556 -6.42 35.02 -13.61
C GLY A 556 -5.60 33.73 -13.48
N GLN A 557 -5.64 32.87 -14.52
CA GLN A 557 -4.88 31.61 -14.62
C GLN A 557 -5.27 30.60 -13.51
N ILE A 558 -6.55 30.54 -13.20
CA ILE A 558 -7.08 29.57 -12.23
C ILE A 558 -7.55 28.34 -13.01
N ASP A 559 -6.82 27.25 -12.88
CA ASP A 559 -7.27 25.94 -13.37
C ASP A 559 -8.27 25.37 -12.38
N TRP A 560 -9.40 24.91 -12.88
CA TRP A 560 -10.47 24.37 -12.05
C TRP A 560 -11.07 23.10 -12.65
N HIS A 561 -11.55 22.24 -11.77
CA HIS A 561 -12.20 21.00 -12.11
C HIS A 561 -13.32 20.68 -11.12
N VAL A 562 -14.46 20.19 -11.63
CA VAL A 562 -15.54 19.60 -10.84
C VAL A 562 -15.97 18.33 -11.56
N GLY A 563 -15.88 17.19 -10.90
CA GLY A 563 -16.20 15.89 -11.46
C GLY A 563 -17.05 15.03 -10.55
N TYR A 564 -17.80 14.13 -11.14
CA TYR A 564 -18.52 13.05 -10.49
C TYR A 564 -18.03 11.72 -11.05
N PHE A 565 -17.86 10.73 -10.18
CA PHE A 565 -17.57 9.36 -10.55
C PHE A 565 -18.48 8.37 -9.84
N HIS A 566 -18.77 7.27 -10.52
CA HIS A 566 -19.50 6.13 -9.98
C HIS A 566 -18.81 4.86 -10.45
N ILE A 567 -18.42 4.01 -9.49
CA ILE A 567 -17.64 2.81 -9.72
C ILE A 567 -18.32 1.64 -9.02
N GLU A 568 -18.60 0.57 -9.75
CA GLU A 568 -19.15 -0.67 -9.21
C GLU A 568 -18.16 -1.82 -9.45
N ASN A 569 -17.87 -2.56 -8.39
CA ASN A 569 -17.16 -3.84 -8.47
C ASN A 569 -18.15 -4.99 -8.35
N GLN A 570 -18.00 -5.98 -9.21
CA GLN A 570 -18.67 -7.28 -9.11
C GLN A 570 -17.64 -8.34 -8.75
N ASP A 571 -18.06 -9.32 -7.93
CA ASP A 571 -17.20 -10.36 -7.41
C ASP A 571 -15.91 -9.81 -6.75
N ASP A 572 -16.04 -8.71 -5.99
CA ASP A 572 -14.90 -8.07 -5.30
C ASP A 572 -14.22 -9.09 -4.36
N ILE A 573 -12.89 -9.08 -4.27
CA ILE A 573 -12.16 -10.02 -3.44
C ILE A 573 -11.80 -9.33 -2.14
N LEU A 574 -12.30 -9.89 -1.03
CA LEU A 574 -12.01 -9.41 0.31
C LEU A 574 -11.38 -10.53 1.15
N PHE A 575 -10.48 -10.12 2.04
CA PHE A 575 -9.98 -11.00 3.08
C PHE A 575 -10.99 -11.03 4.23
N VAL A 576 -11.43 -12.21 4.58
CA VAL A 576 -12.39 -12.47 5.67
C VAL A 576 -11.65 -13.21 6.77
N ALA A 577 -11.59 -12.63 7.97
CA ALA A 577 -11.03 -13.33 9.12
C ALA A 577 -11.91 -14.55 9.46
N ASP A 578 -11.28 -15.63 9.91
CA ASP A 578 -11.96 -16.84 10.39
C ASP A 578 -12.37 -16.71 11.86
N ASN A 579 -13.24 -17.60 12.33
CA ASN A 579 -13.61 -17.67 13.73
C ASN A 579 -12.45 -18.12 14.64
N GLN A 580 -11.43 -18.77 14.08
CA GLN A 580 -10.20 -19.07 14.81
C GLN A 580 -9.27 -17.88 14.73
N ALA A 581 -8.81 -17.41 15.88
CA ALA A 581 -7.91 -16.27 15.99
C ALA A 581 -6.63 -16.46 15.14
N GLY A 582 -6.26 -15.45 14.37
CA GLY A 582 -5.09 -15.46 13.48
C GLY A 582 -5.28 -16.21 12.16
N PHE A 583 -6.51 -16.56 11.79
CA PHE A 583 -6.84 -17.22 10.54
C PHE A 583 -7.80 -16.39 9.70
N GLY A 584 -7.82 -16.64 8.41
CA GLY A 584 -8.75 -16.01 7.46
C GLY A 584 -8.61 -16.60 6.07
N TYR A 585 -9.43 -16.16 5.16
CA TYR A 585 -9.44 -16.61 3.77
C TYR A 585 -9.92 -15.52 2.83
N PHE A 586 -9.59 -15.63 1.57
CA PHE A 586 -10.11 -14.73 0.53
C PHE A 586 -11.42 -15.29 -0.03
N LYS A 587 -12.40 -14.43 -0.20
CA LYS A 587 -13.64 -14.79 -0.90
C LYS A 587 -14.06 -13.69 -1.86
N ASN A 588 -14.82 -14.05 -2.89
CA ASN A 588 -15.54 -13.07 -3.67
C ASN A 588 -16.69 -12.52 -2.82
N PHE A 589 -16.65 -11.22 -2.59
CA PHE A 589 -17.68 -10.47 -1.90
C PHE A 589 -18.58 -9.84 -2.98
N GLY A 590 -19.72 -10.34 -3.24
CA GLY A 590 -20.72 -9.93 -4.22
C GLY A 590 -20.43 -8.59 -4.93
N LYS A 591 -21.07 -7.51 -4.49
CA LYS A 591 -20.97 -6.18 -5.12
C LYS A 591 -20.51 -5.12 -4.11
N THR A 592 -19.57 -4.27 -4.52
CA THR A 592 -19.19 -3.05 -3.81
C THR A 592 -19.33 -1.83 -4.73
N GLN A 593 -19.53 -0.66 -4.15
CA GLN A 593 -19.72 0.59 -4.88
C GLN A 593 -18.85 1.69 -4.29
N ARG A 594 -18.31 2.53 -5.15
CA ARG A 594 -17.64 3.79 -4.77
C ARG A 594 -18.14 4.89 -5.69
N GLN A 595 -18.66 5.96 -5.09
CA GLN A 595 -19.12 7.12 -5.86
C GLN A 595 -18.71 8.39 -5.13
N GLY A 596 -18.60 9.49 -5.88
CA GLY A 596 -18.17 10.72 -5.25
C GLY A 596 -18.06 11.91 -6.16
N MET A 597 -17.74 13.04 -5.55
CA MET A 597 -17.47 14.30 -6.23
C MET A 597 -16.07 14.78 -5.91
N GLU A 598 -15.40 15.29 -6.92
CA GLU A 598 -14.08 15.89 -6.81
C GLU A 598 -14.13 17.34 -7.29
N VAL A 599 -13.53 18.23 -6.51
CA VAL A 599 -13.35 19.64 -6.86
C VAL A 599 -11.88 19.99 -6.69
N SER A 600 -11.27 20.57 -7.70
CA SER A 600 -9.91 21.11 -7.60
C SER A 600 -9.84 22.54 -8.12
N LEU A 601 -9.02 23.34 -7.47
CA LEU A 601 -8.67 24.71 -7.86
C LEU A 601 -7.15 24.86 -7.74
N ASP A 602 -6.50 25.27 -8.82
CA ASP A 602 -5.06 25.50 -8.85
C ASP A 602 -4.74 26.83 -9.51
N ARG A 603 -3.81 27.57 -8.92
CA ARG A 603 -3.31 28.81 -9.47
C ARG A 603 -1.80 28.91 -9.29
N LYS A 604 -1.08 29.05 -10.40
CA LYS A 604 0.38 29.26 -10.38
C LYS A 604 0.69 30.60 -11.08
N VAL A 605 1.05 31.62 -10.33
CA VAL A 605 1.42 32.94 -10.83
C VAL A 605 2.64 33.47 -10.10
N GLU A 606 3.68 33.87 -10.85
CA GLU A 606 4.93 34.46 -10.35
C GLU A 606 5.39 34.01 -8.95
N GLN A 607 4.90 34.70 -7.90
CA GLN A 607 5.30 34.47 -6.50
C GLN A 607 4.39 33.49 -5.75
N TRP A 608 3.23 33.13 -6.30
CA TRP A 608 2.24 32.31 -5.64
C TRP A 608 1.95 31.00 -6.40
N SER A 609 1.90 29.91 -5.66
CA SER A 609 1.29 28.67 -6.14
C SER A 609 0.31 28.20 -5.06
N VAL A 610 -0.98 28.22 -5.39
CA VAL A 610 -2.06 27.88 -4.45
C VAL A 610 -2.92 26.79 -5.08
N GLY A 611 -3.20 25.76 -4.33
CA GLY A 611 -4.11 24.70 -4.73
C GLY A 611 -5.03 24.29 -3.61
N ALA A 612 -6.23 23.87 -3.97
CA ALA A 612 -7.20 23.30 -3.07
C ALA A 612 -7.94 22.13 -3.75
N ASN A 613 -8.05 21.03 -3.04
CA ASN A 613 -8.76 19.84 -3.47
C ASN A 613 -9.79 19.46 -2.41
N TYR A 614 -11.01 19.17 -2.85
CA TYR A 614 -12.05 18.59 -2.01
C TYR A 614 -12.61 17.35 -2.67
N THR A 615 -12.75 16.28 -1.90
CA THR A 615 -13.35 15.02 -2.33
C THR A 615 -14.44 14.62 -1.36
N TYR A 616 -15.62 14.34 -1.89
CA TYR A 616 -16.63 13.54 -1.23
C TYR A 616 -16.61 12.13 -1.78
N LEU A 617 -16.47 11.12 -0.93
CA LEU A 617 -16.39 9.71 -1.28
C LEU A 617 -17.41 8.90 -0.48
N ASP A 618 -18.29 8.23 -1.19
CA ASP A 618 -19.24 7.26 -0.65
C ASP A 618 -18.87 5.85 -1.11
N ALA A 619 -18.20 5.09 -0.24
CA ALA A 619 -17.78 3.72 -0.50
C ALA A 619 -18.62 2.76 0.35
N THR A 620 -19.35 1.85 -0.30
CA THR A 620 -20.35 1.01 0.35
C THR A 620 -20.34 -0.43 -0.17
N PHE A 621 -20.67 -1.36 0.72
CA PHE A 621 -21.05 -2.72 0.35
C PHE A 621 -22.44 -2.69 -0.29
N GLN A 622 -22.66 -3.53 -1.31
CA GLN A 622 -23.93 -3.61 -2.04
C GLN A 622 -24.53 -5.02 -2.05
N SER A 623 -23.90 -5.95 -1.34
CA SER A 623 -24.38 -7.32 -1.15
C SER A 623 -24.55 -7.61 0.34
N HIS A 624 -25.42 -8.57 0.65
CA HIS A 624 -25.55 -9.12 2.00
C HIS A 624 -24.52 -10.23 2.17
N GLU A 625 -23.71 -10.12 3.25
CA GLU A 625 -22.69 -11.10 3.57
C GLU A 625 -22.58 -11.32 5.08
N ILE A 626 -22.13 -12.50 5.47
CA ILE A 626 -21.77 -12.80 6.85
C ILE A 626 -20.25 -12.94 6.92
N VAL A 627 -19.64 -12.20 7.85
CA VAL A 627 -18.20 -12.19 8.06
C VAL A 627 -17.87 -12.36 9.53
N ASN A 628 -16.60 -12.62 9.86
CA ASN A 628 -16.14 -12.68 11.25
C ASN A 628 -16.55 -11.39 12.00
N GLY A 629 -17.09 -11.58 13.20
CA GLY A 629 -17.58 -10.52 14.08
C GLY A 629 -16.73 -10.30 15.32
N THR A 630 -15.60 -10.97 15.46
CA THR A 630 -14.69 -10.80 16.61
C THR A 630 -14.32 -9.32 16.77
N GLY A 631 -14.48 -8.82 17.99
CA GLY A 631 -14.27 -7.40 18.29
C GLY A 631 -15.51 -6.52 18.16
N ASN A 632 -16.53 -6.93 17.42
CA ASN A 632 -17.75 -6.15 17.21
C ASN A 632 -18.83 -6.44 18.27
N SER A 633 -19.46 -5.40 18.81
CA SER A 633 -20.49 -5.53 19.87
C SER A 633 -21.79 -6.16 19.39
N THR A 634 -22.00 -6.29 18.08
CA THR A 634 -23.15 -6.98 17.47
C THR A 634 -22.82 -8.42 17.06
N ASN A 635 -21.67 -8.93 17.52
CA ASN A 635 -21.24 -10.30 17.26
C ASN A 635 -22.26 -11.32 17.71
N SER A 636 -22.62 -12.30 16.86
CA SER A 636 -23.61 -13.34 17.11
C SER A 636 -23.29 -14.21 18.34
N ALA A 637 -22.02 -14.42 18.67
CA ALA A 637 -21.54 -15.17 19.83
C ALA A 637 -21.30 -14.30 21.09
N GLY A 638 -21.47 -12.96 21.00
CA GLY A 638 -21.14 -12.05 22.08
C GLY A 638 -19.63 -11.74 22.19
N SER A 639 -19.15 -11.36 23.38
CA SER A 639 -17.73 -11.14 23.61
C SER A 639 -16.98 -12.48 23.65
N GLY A 640 -15.81 -12.56 22.98
CA GLY A 640 -15.03 -13.78 22.87
C GLY A 640 -14.15 -13.73 21.64
N LEU A 641 -13.67 -14.88 21.21
CA LEU A 641 -12.79 -15.04 20.05
C LEU A 641 -13.54 -15.57 18.80
N GLU A 642 -14.83 -15.82 18.91
CA GLU A 642 -15.65 -16.41 17.87
C GLU A 642 -16.87 -15.55 17.55
N GLY A 643 -17.57 -15.88 16.46
CA GLY A 643 -18.84 -15.31 16.09
C GLY A 643 -18.78 -14.46 14.83
N THR A 644 -19.95 -14.02 14.37
CA THR A 644 -20.11 -13.35 13.06
C THR A 644 -20.94 -12.09 13.15
N ILE A 645 -20.77 -11.23 12.15
CA ILE A 645 -21.64 -10.06 11.90
C ILE A 645 -22.22 -10.13 10.49
N ALA A 646 -23.38 -9.51 10.30
CA ALA A 646 -24.02 -9.39 8.99
C ALA A 646 -23.73 -8.02 8.39
N ILE A 647 -23.17 -8.01 7.18
CA ILE A 647 -23.02 -6.82 6.35
C ILE A 647 -24.27 -6.71 5.45
N ASN A 648 -24.80 -5.50 5.30
CA ASN A 648 -25.96 -5.22 4.45
C ASN A 648 -25.63 -4.17 3.38
N PRO A 649 -26.35 -4.16 2.26
CA PRO A 649 -26.25 -3.09 1.27
C PRO A 649 -26.38 -1.71 1.91
N GLY A 650 -25.45 -0.80 1.56
CA GLY A 650 -25.35 0.54 2.12
C GLY A 650 -24.41 0.69 3.32
N ASN A 651 -23.95 -0.41 3.94
CA ASN A 651 -22.89 -0.32 4.95
C ASN A 651 -21.61 0.26 4.33
N LYS A 652 -20.94 1.16 5.07
CA LYS A 652 -19.71 1.82 4.62
C LYS A 652 -18.50 0.88 4.70
N ILE A 653 -17.66 0.96 3.69
CA ILE A 653 -16.37 0.24 3.68
C ILE A 653 -15.44 0.88 4.72
N PRO A 654 -14.83 0.10 5.62
CA PRO A 654 -13.90 0.60 6.62
C PRO A 654 -12.70 1.38 6.06
N LEU A 655 -12.10 2.20 6.91
CA LEU A 655 -10.90 3.00 6.65
C LEU A 655 -11.01 3.96 5.46
N THR A 656 -12.23 4.31 5.07
CA THR A 656 -12.51 5.21 3.94
C THR A 656 -13.19 6.47 4.45
N PRO A 657 -12.48 7.61 4.54
CA PRO A 657 -13.07 8.89 4.96
C PRO A 657 -14.02 9.41 3.88
N ALA A 658 -15.20 9.86 4.29
CA ALA A 658 -16.21 10.39 3.38
C ALA A 658 -15.85 11.78 2.84
N HIS A 659 -15.16 12.59 3.62
CA HIS A 659 -14.76 13.95 3.24
C HIS A 659 -13.25 14.11 3.38
N MET A 660 -12.62 14.59 2.32
CA MET A 660 -11.20 14.88 2.27
C MET A 660 -11.00 16.30 1.74
N PHE A 661 -10.24 17.09 2.46
CA PHE A 661 -9.88 18.45 2.06
C PHE A 661 -8.36 18.61 2.12
N LYS A 662 -7.77 19.15 1.08
CA LYS A 662 -6.35 19.46 1.01
C LYS A 662 -6.14 20.82 0.39
N THR A 663 -5.24 21.60 0.97
CA THR A 663 -4.81 22.86 0.36
C THR A 663 -3.33 23.05 0.57
N TYR A 664 -2.71 23.69 -0.40
CA TYR A 664 -1.34 24.13 -0.30
C TYR A 664 -1.20 25.59 -0.74
N VAL A 665 -0.29 26.26 -0.10
CA VAL A 665 0.14 27.62 -0.47
C VAL A 665 1.66 27.61 -0.50
N ASP A 666 2.24 27.89 -1.65
CA ASP A 666 3.67 28.18 -1.80
C ASP A 666 3.84 29.64 -2.20
N TYR A 667 4.58 30.39 -1.40
CA TYR A 667 4.77 31.83 -1.57
C TYR A 667 6.23 32.22 -1.51
N GLN A 668 6.71 32.86 -2.58
CA GLN A 668 8.04 33.44 -2.67
C GLN A 668 7.96 34.93 -2.30
N PHE A 669 8.22 35.27 -1.03
CA PHE A 669 8.03 36.63 -0.53
C PHE A 669 9.22 37.56 -0.79
N THR A 670 10.41 37.02 -1.06
CA THR A 670 11.54 37.74 -1.62
C THR A 670 12.26 36.89 -2.69
N LYS A 671 13.26 37.41 -3.36
CA LYS A 671 14.08 36.62 -4.31
C LYS A 671 14.78 35.43 -3.65
N ASP A 672 15.10 35.55 -2.37
CA ASP A 672 15.87 34.57 -1.61
C ASP A 672 15.01 33.71 -0.67
N TRP A 673 13.84 34.19 -0.25
CA TRP A 673 13.02 33.53 0.75
C TRP A 673 11.65 33.09 0.22
N GLY A 674 11.29 31.85 0.49
CA GLY A 674 9.98 31.31 0.20
C GLY A 674 9.47 30.43 1.33
N THR A 675 8.16 30.24 1.37
CA THR A 675 7.48 29.44 2.37
C THR A 675 6.44 28.55 1.72
N ASN A 676 6.15 27.42 2.34
CA ASN A 676 5.02 26.59 1.97
C ASN A 676 4.17 26.24 3.21
N VAL A 677 2.88 26.16 3.00
CA VAL A 677 1.90 25.68 3.99
C VAL A 677 1.06 24.61 3.31
N ASN A 678 0.85 23.50 3.97
CA ASN A 678 -0.04 22.44 3.52
C ASN A 678 -1.00 22.09 4.66
N ILE A 679 -2.29 22.02 4.34
CA ILE A 679 -3.35 21.62 5.28
C ILE A 679 -4.08 20.42 4.70
N MET A 680 -4.22 19.39 5.50
CA MET A 680 -4.98 18.18 5.15
C MET A 680 -6.03 17.93 6.21
N GLY A 681 -7.27 17.69 5.79
CA GLY A 681 -8.39 17.35 6.67
C GLY A 681 -9.14 16.11 6.15
N PHE A 682 -9.47 15.22 7.06
CA PHE A 682 -10.18 13.98 6.77
C PHE A 682 -11.32 13.81 7.79
N SER A 683 -12.49 13.36 7.31
CA SER A 683 -13.60 13.01 8.20
C SER A 683 -13.32 11.71 8.95
N ASP A 684 -14.18 11.36 9.91
CA ASP A 684 -14.18 10.05 10.54
C ASP A 684 -14.44 8.92 9.53
N SER A 685 -14.00 7.72 9.87
CA SER A 685 -14.28 6.50 9.13
C SER A 685 -14.47 5.31 10.09
N TYR A 686 -15.09 4.24 9.62
CA TYR A 686 -15.25 3.03 10.41
C TYR A 686 -13.94 2.24 10.49
N ALA A 687 -13.71 1.56 11.62
CA ALA A 687 -12.59 0.65 11.82
C ALA A 687 -12.83 -0.68 11.07
N ARG A 688 -11.78 -1.40 10.70
CA ARG A 688 -11.88 -2.82 10.32
C ARG A 688 -12.50 -3.60 11.48
N GLY A 689 -13.34 -4.60 11.19
CA GLY A 689 -14.16 -5.32 12.17
C GLY A 689 -15.51 -4.63 12.46
N ASN A 690 -15.74 -3.44 11.90
CA ASN A 690 -17.01 -2.70 11.98
C ASN A 690 -17.64 -2.52 10.59
N GLU A 691 -17.57 -3.55 9.75
CA GLU A 691 -18.09 -3.55 8.38
C GLU A 691 -19.60 -3.37 8.32
N ASN A 692 -20.33 -3.77 9.37
CA ASN A 692 -21.76 -3.52 9.50
C ASN A 692 -22.12 -2.13 10.05
N ASN A 693 -21.12 -1.32 10.43
CA ASN A 693 -21.25 0.04 10.97
C ASN A 693 -22.08 0.15 12.26
N ALA A 694 -22.30 -0.95 12.97
CA ALA A 694 -23.22 -1.03 14.09
C ALA A 694 -22.54 -1.23 15.46
N HIS A 695 -21.22 -1.27 15.50
CA HIS A 695 -20.47 -1.42 16.75
C HIS A 695 -20.76 -0.26 17.73
N GLN A 696 -21.02 -0.64 18.98
CA GLN A 696 -21.21 0.27 20.11
C GLN A 696 -20.38 -0.19 21.31
N PRO A 697 -19.53 0.65 21.91
CA PRO A 697 -18.80 0.28 23.12
C PRO A 697 -19.75 0.16 24.33
N ASP A 698 -19.53 -0.81 25.20
CA ASP A 698 -20.23 -0.96 26.47
C ASP A 698 -19.34 -0.60 27.69
N GLY A 699 -18.06 -0.30 27.44
CA GLY A 699 -17.07 0.04 28.47
C GLY A 699 -16.66 -1.14 29.37
N ARG A 700 -17.18 -2.32 29.13
CA ARG A 700 -16.88 -3.55 29.90
C ARG A 700 -16.21 -4.62 29.05
N TYR A 701 -16.87 -5.09 28.00
CA TYR A 701 -16.35 -6.10 27.09
C TYR A 701 -15.89 -5.49 25.77
N TYR A 702 -16.54 -4.41 25.36
CA TYR A 702 -16.24 -3.71 24.12
C TYR A 702 -15.73 -2.30 24.46
N LEU A 703 -14.44 -2.12 24.26
CA LEU A 703 -13.71 -0.89 24.59
C LEU A 703 -13.42 -0.12 23.31
N GLY A 704 -13.82 1.15 23.25
CA GLY A 704 -13.55 2.01 22.11
C GLY A 704 -14.64 2.05 21.04
N SER A 705 -14.56 3.07 20.20
CA SER A 705 -15.67 3.47 19.32
C SER A 705 -15.80 2.65 18.04
N GLY A 706 -14.79 1.84 17.66
CA GLY A 706 -14.75 1.18 16.36
C GLY A 706 -14.75 2.15 15.18
N LYS A 707 -14.16 3.35 15.37
CA LYS A 707 -14.02 4.40 14.36
C LYS A 707 -12.65 5.05 14.43
N VAL A 708 -12.15 5.50 13.30
CA VAL A 708 -11.05 6.46 13.17
C VAL A 708 -11.65 7.85 13.32
N PRO A 709 -11.30 8.65 14.32
CA PRO A 709 -11.76 10.03 14.42
C PRO A 709 -11.26 10.90 13.26
N GLY A 710 -12.06 11.87 12.83
CA GLY A 710 -11.62 12.86 11.85
C GLY A 710 -10.51 13.76 12.41
N TYR A 711 -9.62 14.23 11.53
CA TYR A 711 -8.46 15.02 11.93
C TYR A 711 -8.05 16.06 10.88
N VAL A 712 -7.29 17.04 11.33
CA VAL A 712 -6.65 18.05 10.48
C VAL A 712 -5.17 18.15 10.83
N VAL A 713 -4.31 18.08 9.82
CA VAL A 713 -2.85 18.25 9.97
C VAL A 713 -2.39 19.45 9.18
N VAL A 714 -1.55 20.27 9.80
CA VAL A 714 -0.94 21.45 9.18
C VAL A 714 0.57 21.26 9.13
N ASN A 715 1.14 21.38 7.94
CA ASN A 715 2.58 21.31 7.69
C ASN A 715 3.08 22.68 7.23
N TYR A 716 4.28 23.06 7.66
CA TYR A 716 4.90 24.34 7.35
C TYR A 716 6.34 24.15 6.93
N GLY A 717 6.74 24.81 5.84
CA GLY A 717 8.10 24.80 5.35
C GLY A 717 8.62 26.22 5.05
N LEU A 718 9.90 26.41 5.29
CA LEU A 718 10.62 27.63 4.97
C LEU A 718 11.85 27.28 4.13
N ARG A 719 12.13 28.05 3.09
CA ARG A 719 13.33 27.88 2.25
C ARG A 719 14.05 29.19 2.08
N TYR A 720 15.38 29.12 2.09
CA TYR A 720 16.29 30.22 1.82
C TYR A 720 17.23 29.84 0.69
N THR A 721 17.20 30.59 -0.41
CA THR A 721 18.04 30.40 -1.59
C THR A 721 18.84 31.68 -1.83
N PRO A 722 20.04 31.86 -1.20
CA PRO A 722 20.78 33.09 -1.26
C PRO A 722 21.24 33.43 -2.68
N SER A 723 20.86 34.60 -3.18
CA SER A 723 21.22 35.01 -4.54
C SER A 723 22.75 35.23 -4.76
N TYR A 724 23.51 35.39 -3.67
CA TYR A 724 24.97 35.55 -3.68
C TYR A 724 25.73 34.20 -3.66
N VAL A 725 25.07 33.05 -3.37
CA VAL A 725 25.64 31.71 -3.48
C VAL A 725 24.78 30.91 -4.43
N ARG A 726 25.17 30.90 -5.71
CA ARG A 726 24.40 30.14 -6.73
C ARG A 726 24.33 28.66 -6.37
N GLY A 727 23.17 28.07 -6.55
CA GLY A 727 22.93 26.63 -6.33
C GLY A 727 22.67 26.22 -4.88
N LEU A 728 22.90 27.10 -3.89
CA LEU A 728 22.62 26.78 -2.48
C LEU A 728 21.15 27.02 -2.14
N GLN A 729 20.54 26.05 -1.48
CA GLN A 729 19.25 26.19 -0.81
C GLN A 729 19.34 25.60 0.60
N VAL A 730 18.89 26.36 1.58
CA VAL A 730 18.65 25.87 2.95
C VAL A 730 17.15 25.82 3.16
N PHE A 731 16.65 24.74 3.74
CA PHE A 731 15.22 24.57 3.99
C PHE A 731 14.96 23.95 5.36
N GLY A 732 13.88 24.38 5.98
CA GLY A 732 13.35 23.78 7.20
C GLY A 732 11.90 23.34 6.98
N GLN A 733 11.52 22.25 7.57
CA GLN A 733 10.16 21.71 7.50
C GLN A 733 9.68 21.30 8.89
N VAL A 734 8.42 21.63 9.19
CA VAL A 734 7.72 21.15 10.37
C VAL A 734 6.45 20.48 9.90
N ASN A 735 6.33 19.19 10.16
CA ASN A 735 5.08 18.46 9.95
C ASN A 735 4.27 18.43 11.23
N ASN A 736 2.93 18.47 11.07
CA ASN A 736 2.00 18.50 12.19
C ASN A 736 2.36 19.62 13.19
N ILE A 737 2.45 20.87 12.72
CA ILE A 737 2.89 22.01 13.52
C ILE A 737 2.03 22.22 14.78
N LEU A 738 0.76 21.80 14.73
CA LEU A 738 -0.18 21.91 15.85
C LEU A 738 0.00 20.79 16.89
N ASP A 739 0.89 19.82 16.63
CA ASP A 739 1.12 18.65 17.48
C ASP A 739 -0.16 17.85 17.78
N GLN A 740 -1.01 17.72 16.76
CA GLN A 740 -2.28 16.99 16.87
C GLN A 740 -1.99 15.50 17.02
N HIS A 741 -2.56 14.87 18.04
CA HIS A 741 -2.66 13.41 18.10
C HIS A 741 -3.79 12.96 17.19
N TYR A 742 -3.52 12.15 16.19
CA TYR A 742 -4.49 11.68 15.22
C TYR A 742 -4.21 10.22 14.81
N TYR A 743 -5.17 9.60 14.17
CA TYR A 743 -5.07 8.20 13.74
C TYR A 743 -5.37 8.09 12.26
N THR A 744 -4.61 7.26 11.54
CA THR A 744 -4.77 7.03 10.10
C THR A 744 -5.50 5.73 9.79
N GLY A 745 -5.63 4.83 10.76
CA GLY A 745 -6.34 3.57 10.64
C GLY A 745 -6.82 3.07 12.00
N ALA A 746 -7.75 2.13 12.00
CA ALA A 746 -8.23 1.44 13.18
C ALA A 746 -8.77 0.04 12.86
N GLN A 747 -8.70 -0.84 13.85
CA GLN A 747 -9.24 -2.20 13.82
C GLN A 747 -9.87 -2.56 15.17
N LEU A 748 -10.96 -3.30 15.15
CA LEU A 748 -11.51 -3.98 16.32
C LEU A 748 -10.82 -5.33 16.52
N GLY A 749 -10.53 -5.70 17.75
CA GLY A 749 -9.92 -6.98 18.04
C GLY A 749 -9.85 -7.30 19.54
N PRO A 750 -9.54 -8.55 19.90
CA PRO A 750 -9.36 -8.95 21.28
C PRO A 750 -8.11 -8.29 21.88
N THR A 751 -8.20 -7.86 23.14
CA THR A 751 -7.01 -7.36 23.83
C THR A 751 -6.40 -8.42 24.74
N GLY A 752 -5.08 -8.60 24.61
CA GLY A 752 -4.31 -9.49 25.47
C GLY A 752 -3.94 -8.89 26.83
N PHE A 753 -4.29 -7.62 27.09
CA PHE A 753 -3.85 -6.92 28.29
C PHE A 753 -4.98 -6.27 29.07
N ASP A 754 -4.82 -6.22 30.40
CA ASP A 754 -5.65 -5.41 31.28
C ASP A 754 -5.28 -3.92 31.19
N GLY A 755 -6.03 -3.06 31.90
CA GLY A 755 -5.78 -1.63 31.94
C GLY A 755 -4.43 -1.24 32.55
N ASN A 756 -3.74 -2.16 33.26
CA ASN A 756 -2.40 -1.98 33.83
C ASN A 756 -1.30 -2.48 32.90
N GLY A 757 -1.65 -3.18 31.81
CA GLY A 757 -0.73 -3.76 30.86
C GLY A 757 -0.27 -5.17 31.20
N ASN A 758 -0.91 -5.87 32.15
CA ASN A 758 -0.64 -7.26 32.44
C ASN A 758 -1.38 -8.15 31.43
N PHE A 759 -0.76 -9.27 31.07
CA PHE A 759 -1.40 -10.23 30.16
C PHE A 759 -2.70 -10.78 30.77
N GLN A 760 -3.75 -10.90 29.96
CA GLN A 760 -5.05 -11.44 30.39
C GLN A 760 -5.32 -12.80 29.74
N ALA A 761 -5.65 -13.77 30.61
CA ALA A 761 -6.17 -15.09 30.23
C ALA A 761 -6.98 -15.67 31.40
N ARG A 762 -7.54 -16.85 31.25
CA ARG A 762 -8.26 -17.51 32.36
C ARG A 762 -7.34 -17.85 33.54
N PRO A 763 -7.79 -17.68 34.80
CA PRO A 763 -9.07 -17.10 35.20
C PRO A 763 -9.13 -15.60 34.94
N PHE A 764 -10.19 -15.13 34.31
CA PHE A 764 -10.41 -13.71 34.11
C PHE A 764 -10.63 -12.97 35.45
N PRO A 765 -10.35 -11.64 35.51
CA PRO A 765 -10.72 -10.84 36.66
C PRO A 765 -12.21 -10.96 37.03
N ALA A 766 -12.57 -10.84 38.30
CA ALA A 766 -13.94 -11.08 38.80
C ALA A 766 -15.04 -10.23 38.14
N ASN A 767 -14.67 -9.12 37.50
CA ASN A 767 -15.55 -8.19 36.79
C ASN A 767 -15.73 -8.49 35.30
N THR A 768 -14.96 -9.44 34.74
CA THR A 768 -15.04 -9.86 33.35
C THR A 768 -15.10 -11.38 33.28
N ALA A 769 -16.01 -11.92 32.46
CA ALA A 769 -16.19 -13.36 32.29
C ALA A 769 -15.66 -13.88 30.95
N SER A 770 -15.06 -13.01 30.15
CA SER A 770 -14.61 -13.29 28.78
C SER A 770 -13.49 -12.34 28.37
N VAL A 771 -12.87 -12.59 27.23
CA VAL A 771 -11.88 -11.70 26.60
C VAL A 771 -12.50 -10.34 26.28
N GLN A 772 -11.81 -9.27 26.63
CA GLN A 772 -12.22 -7.92 26.25
C GLN A 772 -11.84 -7.62 24.80
N GLN A 773 -12.64 -6.80 24.15
CA GLN A 773 -12.44 -6.33 22.78
C GLN A 773 -12.10 -4.83 22.82
N ALA A 774 -11.19 -4.38 21.99
CA ALA A 774 -10.75 -2.98 21.97
C ALA A 774 -10.66 -2.44 20.55
N THR A 775 -10.55 -1.10 20.45
CA THR A 775 -10.15 -0.46 19.20
C THR A 775 -8.64 -0.26 19.22
N PHE A 776 -7.99 -0.80 18.20
CA PHE A 776 -6.57 -0.62 17.95
C PHE A 776 -6.39 0.45 16.88
N TYR A 777 -5.49 1.38 17.09
CA TYR A 777 -5.26 2.51 16.19
C TYR A 777 -3.86 2.50 15.59
N SER A 778 -3.78 3.00 14.36
CA SER A 778 -2.54 3.43 13.72
C SER A 778 -2.30 4.90 14.05
N PRO A 779 -1.43 5.25 15.02
CA PRO A 779 -1.21 6.62 15.39
C PRO A 779 -0.40 7.36 14.32
N GLY A 780 -0.86 8.55 13.95
CA GLY A 780 -0.13 9.44 13.06
C GLY A 780 1.06 10.09 13.76
N ALA A 781 2.06 10.51 13.00
CA ALA A 781 3.27 11.11 13.55
C ALA A 781 2.97 12.40 14.35
N PRO A 782 3.60 12.61 15.52
CA PRO A 782 3.54 13.88 16.26
C PRO A 782 4.20 15.00 15.46
N ARG A 783 4.35 16.18 16.03
CA ARG A 783 5.14 17.24 15.40
C ARG A 783 6.57 16.78 15.18
N ILE A 784 7.04 16.90 13.94
CA ILE A 784 8.39 16.51 13.51
C ILE A 784 9.03 17.69 12.77
N PHE A 785 10.24 18.02 13.16
CA PHE A 785 11.05 19.06 12.52
C PHE A 785 12.27 18.45 11.83
N TRP A 786 12.66 19.02 10.68
CA TRP A 786 13.98 18.78 10.05
C TRP A 786 14.49 20.02 9.33
N LEU A 787 15.81 20.11 9.26
CA LEU A 787 16.55 21.14 8.53
C LEU A 787 17.42 20.47 7.48
N GLY A 788 17.45 21.03 6.29
CA GLY A 788 18.25 20.50 5.19
C GLY A 788 18.97 21.56 4.39
N LEU A 789 19.98 21.08 3.69
CA LEU A 789 20.79 21.88 2.78
C LEU A 789 20.89 21.13 1.44
N ARG A 790 20.60 21.83 0.34
CA ARG A 790 20.80 21.36 -1.03
C ARG A 790 21.77 22.26 -1.73
N TYR A 791 22.70 21.68 -2.48
CA TYR A 791 23.62 22.41 -3.32
C TYR A 791 23.62 21.81 -4.74
N SER A 792 23.36 22.65 -5.74
CA SER A 792 23.32 22.28 -7.16
C SER A 792 24.38 23.06 -7.94
N PHE A 793 25.19 22.35 -8.74
CA PHE A 793 26.29 22.92 -9.51
C PHE A 793 26.45 22.29 -10.90
#